data_322ade3701ffdf1f22f4b0b720a8034c
#
_entry.id   322ade3701ffdf1f22f4b0b720a8034c
#
_cell.length_a   1.000
_cell.length_b   1.000
_cell.length_c   1.000
_cell.angle_alpha   90.00
_cell.angle_beta   90.00
_cell.angle_gamma   90.00
#
_symmetry.space_group_name_H-M   'P 1'
#
loop_
_entity.id
_entity.type
_entity.pdbx_description
1 polymer ?
#
loop_
_entity_poly.entity_id
_entity_poly.type
_entity_poly.pdbx_seq_one_letter_code
_entity_poly.pdbx_strand_id
1 'polypeptide(L)'
;MDDCTQIYSNNNSPTTSYGGVLSRDVTGSVAQSLTNRSAINDGTRKLDKAPLMTGMEKFIVFLDPGPRLSSGTAQIYTEERPYLHSVDFVNAAKPNGLSTLSGVFAPVAISMFSVLLFLRMGFVVGQLGFLQTVAQLFLAYAIVMLTVLSLCAISSNGAIEGGGVYYMISRSLGPEFGGAIGLLFYTANVFSCALYVSGFTEALLGSIGEGNSPSSASWKFLFCVLVSFIQLLLCLLGAKLFAKTAFITFSIISICYVTFLLSVLIIAPFDVPIPKTNEIAYMVPSNFSDPSSEKIPDFNQTLKASYTGFRFATLSKNMLTNYTFDYTTSKPTDFAVMFAIIFSGITGLMAGANMSGELACPSVSIPRGTIQAVFVTLIVYITTAFFTAATCSRELLQSNYSVMMNVNISPLCILIGIFSTTFFSSMSNMIGASRVLNRVAHDKLFGYLLHPAKIEVGGGNPVASVIISWICVVVFFLRIPLFSKFLYKPTFKYFTWHTCAIGVVSTIVMMLVIDAAMSAIGVIVLLILIITLHYQAPIGSWGFISQALIYHQVRKYLLLLDVRKEHIKYWRPQILLLVSRPASVCPLMDFINDLKKSGLYVIGHVRKGNIDDSSENLDPLHEVFPYWLSLVDYLKLKAFVELTISKSVREGIQQLMRLSGLGAMKPNTVVLGFHEKSPTEITLAESCLLKDLRFSRIDRAAVVEYFTASDYMPLEPNNSRERLNNEEYVRILNDVIHLNKNLCVARYFNRLNKDVPRGWNGQKKFIDVWPVFIQKPSETGLGWGNSSLFLLQMACILSMSTWWRSSSILRVFICVNSLQDMQRRERQLKQMLTHLRINAKSLVTPWDHVVCHLGDDNPSAPLRESIDLPLPYLTAMNDLIKRNSGDAAVCLLNLPTPPKDVSCSEQYLEVIRHLTDGLPPTLLVHGLSSVISTAL
;
A
#
# COMPACT_ATOMS: atom_id res chain seq x y z
N MET A 1 -38.94 3.98 -5.75
CA MET A 1 -39.09 2.59 -6.11
C MET A 1 -38.75 2.37 -7.58
N ASP A 2 -38.68 3.42 -8.38
CA ASP A 2 -38.70 3.33 -9.84
C ASP A 2 -37.33 3.34 -10.53
N ASP A 3 -36.26 3.60 -9.84
CA ASP A 3 -34.92 3.70 -10.50
C ASP A 3 -34.10 2.39 -10.52
N CYS A 4 -34.56 1.33 -9.86
CA CYS A 4 -33.91 0.01 -9.89
C CYS A 4 -34.64 -1.02 -10.77
N THR A 5 -35.82 -0.70 -11.32
CA THR A 5 -36.67 -1.64 -12.06
C THR A 5 -36.62 -1.49 -13.58
N GLN A 6 -36.01 -0.43 -14.11
CA GLN A 6 -35.99 -0.18 -15.58
C GLN A 6 -34.90 -0.96 -16.36
N ILE A 7 -34.06 -1.74 -15.71
CA ILE A 7 -33.00 -2.54 -16.41
C ILE A 7 -33.47 -4.00 -16.69
N TYR A 8 -34.65 -4.42 -16.20
CA TYR A 8 -35.11 -5.80 -16.32
C TYR A 8 -36.54 -5.92 -16.91
N SER A 9 -36.83 -5.24 -17.99
CA SER A 9 -38.02 -5.56 -18.74
C SER A 9 -37.71 -5.59 -20.24
N ASN A 10 -37.15 -6.67 -20.72
CA ASN A 10 -37.39 -7.18 -22.10
C ASN A 10 -36.70 -8.55 -22.21
N ASN A 11 -37.48 -9.58 -21.93
CA ASN A 11 -37.52 -10.83 -22.69
C ASN A 11 -38.58 -11.74 -22.05
N ASN A 12 -39.76 -11.69 -22.65
CA ASN A 12 -40.82 -12.66 -22.43
C ASN A 12 -40.60 -13.91 -23.27
N SER A 13 -40.76 -15.02 -22.60
CA SER A 13 -41.11 -16.39 -22.93
C SER A 13 -41.82 -16.66 -24.25
N PRO A 14 -42.06 -17.94 -24.73
CA PRO A 14 -42.68 -18.98 -23.89
C PRO A 14 -42.18 -20.42 -24.05
N THR A 15 -42.53 -21.18 -23.01
CA THR A 15 -42.70 -22.61 -22.88
C THR A 15 -42.96 -23.43 -24.13
N THR A 16 -42.34 -24.59 -24.28
CA THR A 16 -43.03 -25.91 -24.37
C THR A 16 -42.05 -27.09 -24.28
N SER A 17 -42.56 -28.14 -23.76
CA SER A 17 -42.05 -29.42 -23.33
C SER A 17 -41.70 -30.45 -24.44
N TYR A 18 -41.12 -31.56 -23.95
CA TYR A 18 -40.92 -32.92 -24.55
C TYR A 18 -39.70 -33.08 -25.47
N GLY A 19 -38.74 -33.90 -25.14
CA GLY A 19 -38.84 -35.37 -25.03
C GLY A 19 -37.94 -36.03 -26.06
N GLY A 20 -37.04 -36.94 -25.66
CA GLY A 20 -36.63 -38.06 -26.49
C GLY A 20 -35.25 -37.99 -27.19
N VAL A 21 -34.23 -38.60 -26.63
CA VAL A 21 -33.65 -39.93 -27.07
C VAL A 21 -32.82 -39.93 -28.38
N LEU A 22 -31.56 -40.42 -28.21
CA LEU A 22 -30.72 -41.23 -29.13
C LEU A 22 -29.86 -40.57 -30.23
N SER A 23 -28.55 -40.62 -29.96
CA SER A 23 -27.54 -41.46 -30.68
C SER A 23 -26.93 -40.97 -31.99
N ARG A 24 -25.64 -41.06 -31.99
CA ARG A 24 -24.72 -41.58 -33.04
C ARG A 24 -24.22 -40.64 -34.14
N ASP A 25 -22.93 -40.47 -34.03
CA ASP A 25 -21.85 -40.77 -35.01
C ASP A 25 -21.67 -39.93 -36.29
N VAL A 26 -20.39 -39.69 -36.49
CA VAL A 26 -19.63 -39.86 -37.75
C VAL A 26 -19.09 -38.55 -38.41
N THR A 27 -17.80 -38.41 -38.18
CA THR A 27 -16.70 -38.09 -39.14
C THR A 27 -16.85 -37.12 -40.29
N GLY A 28 -15.77 -36.41 -40.52
CA GLY A 28 -15.29 -36.03 -41.87
C GLY A 28 -14.96 -34.54 -42.01
N SER A 29 -13.78 -34.16 -41.92
CA SER A 29 -12.68 -34.05 -42.88
C SER A 29 -12.68 -32.78 -43.76
N VAL A 30 -11.49 -32.18 -43.83
CA VAL A 30 -10.81 -31.55 -44.99
C VAL A 30 -11.16 -30.12 -45.33
N ALA A 31 -10.29 -29.17 -45.01
CA ALA A 31 -9.18 -28.56 -45.77
C ALA A 31 -9.55 -27.62 -46.95
N GLN A 32 -8.71 -26.57 -47.02
CA GLN A 32 -8.42 -25.74 -48.22
C GLN A 32 -9.36 -24.56 -48.46
N SER A 33 -8.93 -23.40 -48.88
CA SER A 33 -7.65 -22.86 -49.34
C SER A 33 -7.78 -21.35 -49.68
N LEU A 34 -6.69 -20.64 -49.48
CA LEU A 34 -6.05 -19.72 -50.43
C LEU A 34 -6.76 -18.47 -50.99
N THR A 35 -6.08 -17.36 -50.72
CA THR A 35 -5.66 -16.29 -51.67
C THR A 35 -6.66 -15.24 -52.12
N ASN A 36 -6.36 -13.99 -51.91
CA ASN A 36 -5.73 -13.00 -52.80
C ASN A 36 -5.88 -11.57 -52.26
N ARG A 37 -4.80 -10.87 -52.03
CA ARG A 37 -4.06 -9.82 -52.78
C ARG A 37 -4.82 -8.57 -53.22
N SER A 38 -4.18 -7.46 -52.81
CA SER A 38 -3.99 -6.14 -53.41
C SER A 38 -5.13 -5.15 -53.28
N ALA A 39 -4.94 -3.88 -52.95
CA ALA A 39 -4.02 -2.86 -53.41
C ALA A 39 -4.10 -1.60 -52.52
N ILE A 40 -3.00 -0.96 -52.30
CA ILE A 40 -2.60 0.45 -52.33
C ILE A 40 -3.72 1.47 -52.35
N ASN A 41 -3.78 2.40 -51.34
CA ASN A 41 -3.60 3.82 -51.64
C ASN A 41 -3.35 4.67 -50.36
N ASP A 42 -2.53 5.70 -50.58
CA ASP A 42 -2.13 6.79 -49.75
C ASP A 42 -3.24 7.61 -49.13
N GLY A 43 -2.97 8.16 -47.96
CA GLY A 43 -3.79 9.19 -47.35
C GLY A 43 -3.27 9.68 -46.00
N THR A 44 -2.31 10.59 -46.05
CA THR A 44 -1.89 11.41 -44.93
C THR A 44 -3.05 12.03 -44.18
N ARG A 45 -3.23 11.71 -42.87
CA ARG A 45 -4.00 12.54 -41.95
C ARG A 45 -3.36 12.59 -40.56
N LYS A 46 -3.31 13.81 -40.08
CA LYS A 46 -2.77 14.28 -38.81
C LYS A 46 -3.20 13.42 -37.62
N LEU A 47 -2.22 13.06 -36.77
CA LEU A 47 -2.46 12.53 -35.44
C LEU A 47 -2.99 13.64 -34.53
N ASP A 48 -4.27 13.59 -34.24
CA ASP A 48 -4.83 14.26 -33.09
C ASP A 48 -4.58 13.43 -31.83
N LYS A 49 -4.10 14.11 -30.80
CA LYS A 49 -3.84 13.55 -29.48
C LYS A 49 -5.15 13.11 -28.81
N ALA A 50 -5.45 11.82 -28.83
CA ALA A 50 -6.50 11.23 -28.01
C ALA A 50 -5.94 10.83 -26.63
N PRO A 51 -6.70 11.02 -25.55
CA PRO A 51 -6.20 10.77 -24.19
C PRO A 51 -6.09 9.27 -23.88
N LEU A 52 -5.08 8.95 -23.07
CA LEU A 52 -4.58 7.61 -22.68
C LEU A 52 -5.55 6.74 -21.84
N MET A 53 -6.86 6.98 -21.91
CA MET A 53 -7.87 6.29 -21.08
C MET A 53 -8.66 5.18 -21.77
N THR A 54 -8.54 5.00 -23.09
CA THR A 54 -9.31 3.99 -23.84
C THR A 54 -8.72 2.58 -23.83
N GLY A 55 -7.56 2.39 -23.22
CA GLY A 55 -6.90 1.07 -23.13
C GLY A 55 -7.41 0.16 -22.01
N MET A 56 -8.06 0.70 -21.00
CA MET A 56 -8.49 -0.08 -19.82
C MET A 56 -9.86 -0.74 -19.98
N GLU A 57 -10.75 -0.16 -20.78
CA GLU A 57 -12.05 -0.78 -21.05
C GLU A 57 -11.97 -1.99 -21.99
N LYS A 58 -10.96 -2.04 -22.88
CA LYS A 58 -10.76 -3.19 -23.77
C LYS A 58 -10.08 -4.39 -23.11
N PHE A 59 -9.46 -4.23 -21.95
CA PHE A 59 -8.81 -5.34 -21.24
C PHE A 59 -9.78 -6.17 -20.39
N ILE A 60 -10.97 -5.64 -20.09
CA ILE A 60 -12.00 -6.36 -19.34
C ILE A 60 -12.80 -7.34 -20.23
N VAL A 61 -12.76 -7.13 -21.55
CA VAL A 61 -13.51 -7.96 -22.52
C VAL A 61 -12.75 -9.22 -22.95
N PHE A 62 -11.47 -9.38 -22.58
CA PHE A 62 -10.65 -10.55 -22.96
C PHE A 62 -10.54 -11.63 -21.89
N LEU A 63 -11.36 -11.61 -20.86
CA LEU A 63 -11.58 -12.75 -19.97
C LEU A 63 -12.92 -13.40 -20.31
N ASP A 64 -12.98 -13.99 -21.50
CA ASP A 64 -14.02 -14.97 -21.85
C ASP A 64 -13.88 -16.18 -20.92
N PRO A 65 -14.91 -16.63 -20.21
CA PRO A 65 -14.83 -17.78 -19.35
C PRO A 65 -14.72 -19.04 -20.20
N GLY A 66 -13.50 -19.52 -20.39
CA GLY A 66 -13.26 -20.86 -20.92
C GLY A 66 -13.92 -21.94 -20.07
N PRO A 67 -14.06 -23.16 -20.58
CA PRO A 67 -14.96 -24.19 -20.05
C PRO A 67 -14.68 -24.49 -18.56
N ARG A 68 -15.77 -24.63 -17.82
CA ARG A 68 -15.86 -24.88 -16.39
C ARG A 68 -14.81 -25.87 -15.89
N LEU A 69 -13.83 -25.40 -15.12
CA LEU A 69 -12.99 -26.25 -14.28
C LEU A 69 -13.85 -26.93 -13.21
N SER A 70 -13.61 -28.20 -12.99
CA SER A 70 -14.35 -29.06 -12.08
C SER A 70 -14.36 -28.49 -10.64
N SER A 71 -15.46 -28.71 -9.95
CA SER A 71 -15.83 -28.16 -8.63
C SER A 71 -14.85 -28.36 -7.47
N GLY A 72 -13.78 -29.13 -7.64
CA GLY A 72 -12.78 -29.38 -6.60
C GLY A 72 -11.73 -28.28 -6.42
N THR A 73 -11.28 -27.65 -7.51
CA THR A 73 -10.26 -26.58 -7.47
C THR A 73 -10.79 -25.24 -6.99
N ALA A 74 -12.08 -25.01 -7.12
CA ALA A 74 -12.71 -23.77 -6.65
C ALA A 74 -12.84 -23.71 -5.11
N GLN A 75 -12.97 -24.87 -4.44
CA GLN A 75 -13.09 -24.90 -2.98
C GLN A 75 -11.80 -24.60 -2.22
N ILE A 76 -10.65 -24.98 -2.75
CA ILE A 76 -9.34 -24.75 -2.10
C ILE A 76 -8.93 -23.26 -2.14
N TYR A 77 -9.35 -22.54 -3.20
CA TYR A 77 -9.11 -21.11 -3.30
C TYR A 77 -10.12 -20.25 -2.50
N THR A 78 -11.27 -20.82 -2.12
CA THR A 78 -12.32 -20.09 -1.40
C THR A 78 -12.10 -20.02 0.10
N GLU A 79 -11.37 -20.95 0.72
CA GLU A 79 -11.09 -20.90 2.17
C GLU A 79 -9.96 -19.91 2.54
N GLU A 80 -8.98 -19.67 1.68
CA GLU A 80 -7.88 -18.74 1.95
C GLU A 80 -8.06 -17.32 1.41
N ARG A 81 -9.04 -17.06 0.52
CA ARG A 81 -9.28 -15.72 -0.05
C ARG A 81 -10.77 -15.37 -0.11
N PRO A 82 -11.33 -14.75 0.91
CA PRO A 82 -12.72 -14.28 0.87
C PRO A 82 -13.04 -13.21 -0.18
N TYR A 83 -12.03 -12.77 -0.95
CA TYR A 83 -12.17 -11.74 -1.99
C TYR A 83 -12.72 -12.19 -3.33
N LEU A 84 -12.61 -13.47 -3.70
CA LEU A 84 -13.14 -13.93 -5.01
C LEU A 84 -14.67 -14.10 -5.01
N HIS A 85 -15.27 -14.33 -3.84
CA HIS A 85 -16.74 -14.39 -3.72
C HIS A 85 -17.43 -13.03 -3.72
N SER A 86 -16.69 -11.94 -3.54
CA SER A 86 -17.27 -10.60 -3.47
C SER A 86 -17.44 -9.92 -4.83
N VAL A 87 -16.84 -10.45 -5.89
CA VAL A 87 -16.94 -9.81 -7.23
C VAL A 87 -18.31 -10.01 -7.87
N ASP A 88 -18.97 -11.14 -7.62
CA ASP A 88 -20.31 -11.42 -8.16
C ASP A 88 -21.43 -10.74 -7.38
N PHE A 89 -21.17 -10.26 -6.14
CA PHE A 89 -22.16 -9.58 -5.31
C PHE A 89 -22.17 -8.04 -5.43
N VAL A 90 -21.26 -7.46 -6.20
CA VAL A 90 -21.09 -5.98 -6.26
C VAL A 90 -22.34 -5.25 -6.80
N ASN A 91 -23.22 -5.93 -7.52
CA ASN A 91 -24.41 -5.33 -8.15
C ASN A 91 -25.75 -5.92 -7.70
N ALA A 92 -25.78 -6.89 -6.78
CA ALA A 92 -27.04 -7.39 -6.26
C ALA A 92 -27.59 -6.47 -5.17
N ALA A 93 -28.65 -5.73 -5.45
CA ALA A 93 -29.36 -4.94 -4.46
C ALA A 93 -29.89 -5.84 -3.33
N LYS A 94 -29.62 -5.49 -2.06
CA LYS A 94 -30.18 -6.23 -0.92
C LYS A 94 -31.69 -6.07 -0.93
N PRO A 95 -32.48 -7.14 -1.01
CA PRO A 95 -33.93 -7.06 -1.22
C PRO A 95 -34.70 -6.30 -0.13
N ASN A 96 -34.11 -6.14 1.07
CA ASN A 96 -34.70 -5.39 2.19
C ASN A 96 -33.80 -4.22 2.65
N GLY A 97 -32.99 -3.65 1.76
CA GLY A 97 -32.10 -2.54 2.08
C GLY A 97 -32.80 -1.18 2.08
N LEU A 98 -32.21 -0.20 2.80
CA LEU A 98 -32.73 1.16 2.89
C LEU A 98 -32.53 1.93 1.57
N SER A 99 -33.49 2.82 1.26
CA SER A 99 -33.41 3.72 0.08
C SER A 99 -32.38 4.85 0.31
N THR A 100 -31.97 5.53 -0.76
CA THR A 100 -31.08 6.70 -0.69
C THR A 100 -31.64 7.82 0.18
N LEU A 101 -32.96 8.07 0.11
CA LEU A 101 -33.61 9.16 0.84
C LEU A 101 -33.61 8.89 2.35
N SER A 102 -34.07 7.71 2.79
CA SER A 102 -34.15 7.37 4.22
C SER A 102 -32.84 6.91 4.85
N GLY A 103 -31.98 6.27 4.07
CA GLY A 103 -30.73 5.69 4.57
C GLY A 103 -29.51 6.62 4.54
N VAL A 104 -29.51 7.64 3.65
CA VAL A 104 -28.36 8.55 3.50
C VAL A 104 -28.78 10.01 3.61
N PHE A 105 -29.69 10.50 2.74
CA PHE A 105 -30.03 11.91 2.67
C PHE A 105 -30.57 12.46 3.99
N ALA A 106 -31.62 11.85 4.58
CA ALA A 106 -32.22 12.34 5.80
C ALA A 106 -31.27 12.28 7.02
N PRO A 107 -30.56 11.17 7.31
CA PRO A 107 -29.58 11.14 8.40
C PRO A 107 -28.46 12.17 8.24
N VAL A 108 -27.95 12.39 7.02
CA VAL A 108 -26.89 13.38 6.77
C VAL A 108 -27.42 14.79 6.96
N ALA A 109 -28.58 15.12 6.38
CA ALA A 109 -29.18 16.44 6.49
C ALA A 109 -29.49 16.81 7.95
N ILE A 110 -30.09 15.89 8.74
CA ILE A 110 -30.36 16.11 10.16
C ILE A 110 -29.07 16.32 10.94
N SER A 111 -28.07 15.48 10.69
CA SER A 111 -26.77 15.58 11.35
C SER A 111 -26.03 16.88 11.02
N MET A 112 -26.19 17.41 9.81
CA MET A 112 -25.62 18.70 9.39
C MET A 112 -26.42 19.91 9.91
N PHE A 113 -27.73 19.80 10.15
CA PHE A 113 -28.50 20.87 10.80
C PHE A 113 -28.08 21.08 12.24
N SER A 114 -27.83 20.02 12.99
CA SER A 114 -27.27 19.99 14.36
C SER A 114 -27.85 21.06 15.30
N VAL A 115 -27.06 21.53 16.23
CA VAL A 115 -27.37 22.65 17.15
C VAL A 115 -27.31 24.01 16.45
N LEU A 116 -26.56 24.10 15.36
CA LEU A 116 -26.25 25.37 14.70
C LEU A 116 -27.51 26.05 14.13
N LEU A 117 -28.42 25.29 13.50
CA LEU A 117 -29.54 25.85 12.75
C LEU A 117 -30.45 26.73 13.60
N PHE A 118 -30.88 26.25 14.75
CA PHE A 118 -31.90 26.96 15.55
C PHE A 118 -31.34 27.69 16.79
N LEU A 119 -30.16 27.26 17.31
CA LEU A 119 -29.63 27.84 18.54
C LEU A 119 -28.47 28.82 18.31
N ARG A 120 -27.62 28.60 17.33
CA ARG A 120 -26.35 29.37 17.20
C ARG A 120 -26.32 30.30 16.01
N MET A 121 -27.16 30.06 15.00
CA MET A 121 -27.10 30.81 13.74
C MET A 121 -27.39 32.31 13.92
N GLY A 122 -28.33 32.68 14.84
CA GLY A 122 -28.60 34.09 15.19
C GLY A 122 -27.38 34.79 15.72
N PHE A 123 -26.71 34.20 16.70
CA PHE A 123 -25.48 34.76 17.30
C PHE A 123 -24.33 34.87 16.28
N VAL A 124 -24.13 33.85 15.45
CA VAL A 124 -23.12 33.88 14.37
C VAL A 124 -23.35 35.05 13.43
N VAL A 125 -24.60 35.27 12.99
CA VAL A 125 -24.96 36.41 12.13
C VAL A 125 -24.76 37.73 12.85
N GLY A 126 -25.07 37.83 14.15
CA GLY A 126 -24.84 39.00 14.97
C GLY A 126 -23.37 39.43 15.04
N GLN A 127 -22.45 38.49 15.19
CA GLN A 127 -21.01 38.71 15.29
C GLN A 127 -20.36 38.99 13.93
N LEU A 128 -20.64 38.14 12.94
CA LEU A 128 -20.00 38.21 11.62
C LEU A 128 -20.67 39.20 10.66
N GLY A 129 -21.95 39.53 10.88
CA GLY A 129 -22.78 40.13 9.87
C GLY A 129 -23.12 39.16 8.73
N PHE A 130 -24.03 39.55 7.83
CA PHE A 130 -24.53 38.70 6.76
C PHE A 130 -23.42 38.30 5.77
N LEU A 131 -22.65 39.27 5.28
CA LEU A 131 -21.66 39.06 4.21
C LEU A 131 -20.58 38.05 4.63
N GLN A 132 -20.01 38.26 5.83
CA GLN A 132 -18.94 37.38 6.30
C GLN A 132 -19.48 36.02 6.73
N THR A 133 -20.74 35.94 7.24
CA THR A 133 -21.38 34.64 7.50
C THR A 133 -21.51 33.81 6.25
N VAL A 134 -21.99 34.42 5.14
CA VAL A 134 -22.11 33.74 3.85
C VAL A 134 -20.74 33.33 3.31
N ALA A 135 -19.73 34.21 3.42
CA ALA A 135 -18.36 33.89 3.00
C ALA A 135 -17.77 32.69 3.78
N GLN A 136 -17.95 32.69 5.11
CA GLN A 136 -17.50 31.57 5.97
C GLN A 136 -18.29 30.28 5.68
N LEU A 137 -19.60 30.35 5.44
CA LEU A 137 -20.38 29.20 5.01
C LEU A 137 -19.85 28.60 3.70
N PHE A 138 -19.64 29.43 2.67
CA PHE A 138 -19.08 28.95 1.41
C PHE A 138 -17.72 28.33 1.60
N LEU A 139 -16.83 28.94 2.39
CA LEU A 139 -15.51 28.38 2.69
C LEU A 139 -15.63 27.02 3.40
N ALA A 140 -16.46 26.92 4.43
CA ALA A 140 -16.67 25.70 5.20
C ALA A 140 -17.28 24.58 4.33
N TYR A 141 -18.28 24.89 3.53
CA TYR A 141 -18.92 23.93 2.62
C TYR A 141 -17.99 23.53 1.45
N ALA A 142 -17.12 24.41 0.98
CA ALA A 142 -16.09 24.04 0.00
C ALA A 142 -15.14 22.98 0.55
N ILE A 143 -14.66 23.15 1.78
CA ILE A 143 -13.78 22.17 2.46
C ILE A 143 -14.52 20.85 2.68
N VAL A 144 -15.77 20.92 3.17
CA VAL A 144 -16.62 19.74 3.36
C VAL A 144 -16.88 19.03 2.04
N MET A 145 -17.13 19.77 0.94
CA MET A 145 -17.36 19.18 -0.38
C MET A 145 -16.14 18.41 -0.89
N LEU A 146 -14.91 18.88 -0.66
CA LEU A 146 -13.70 18.12 -1.01
C LEU A 146 -13.64 16.79 -0.26
N THR A 147 -14.02 16.77 1.01
CA THR A 147 -14.13 15.54 1.80
C THR A 147 -15.25 14.63 1.29
N VAL A 148 -16.41 15.20 0.93
CA VAL A 148 -17.54 14.44 0.34
C VAL A 148 -17.14 13.80 -0.98
N LEU A 149 -16.45 14.52 -1.87
CA LEU A 149 -15.93 13.96 -3.12
C LEU A 149 -15.00 12.78 -2.87
N SER A 150 -14.13 12.87 -1.86
CA SER A 150 -13.25 11.78 -1.43
C SER A 150 -14.07 10.58 -0.92
N LEU A 151 -15.07 10.82 -0.08
CA LEU A 151 -15.99 9.79 0.42
C LEU A 151 -16.74 9.10 -0.71
N CYS A 152 -17.30 9.87 -1.66
CA CYS A 152 -17.99 9.35 -2.82
C CYS A 152 -17.12 8.43 -3.67
N ALA A 153 -15.88 8.80 -3.83
CA ALA A 153 -14.95 8.04 -4.61
C ALA A 153 -14.56 6.73 -3.94
N ILE A 154 -14.35 6.69 -2.61
CA ILE A 154 -14.09 5.43 -1.89
C ILE A 154 -15.32 4.53 -1.92
N SER A 155 -16.50 5.09 -1.64
CA SER A 155 -17.74 4.32 -1.58
C SER A 155 -18.16 3.72 -2.92
N SER A 156 -17.71 4.31 -4.04
CA SER A 156 -17.95 3.78 -5.40
C SER A 156 -16.95 2.70 -5.84
N ASN A 157 -15.87 2.46 -5.09
CA ASN A 157 -14.75 1.61 -5.50
C ASN A 157 -14.78 0.18 -4.91
N GLY A 158 -15.91 -0.38 -4.57
CA GLY A 158 -16.02 -1.77 -4.15
C GLY A 158 -17.17 -2.06 -3.19
N ALA A 159 -17.33 -3.32 -2.81
CA ALA A 159 -18.33 -3.76 -1.88
C ALA A 159 -18.06 -3.24 -0.47
N ILE A 160 -19.07 -2.61 0.13
CA ILE A 160 -19.01 -2.10 1.50
C ILE A 160 -19.89 -2.99 2.36
N GLU A 161 -19.29 -3.88 3.16
CA GLU A 161 -20.00 -4.85 4.02
C GLU A 161 -20.45 -4.22 5.34
N GLY A 162 -20.31 -3.14 5.72
CA GLY A 162 -20.62 -2.56 7.06
C GLY A 162 -19.35 -2.10 7.77
N GLY A 163 -19.52 -1.38 8.86
CA GLY A 163 -18.41 -0.74 9.57
C GLY A 163 -18.11 0.68 9.08
N GLY A 164 -18.90 1.19 8.14
CA GLY A 164 -18.88 2.59 7.73
C GLY A 164 -17.52 3.05 7.16
N VAL A 165 -17.15 4.26 7.53
CA VAL A 165 -15.92 4.93 7.08
C VAL A 165 -14.66 4.17 7.48
N TYR A 166 -14.65 3.56 8.67
CA TYR A 166 -13.52 2.73 9.10
C TYR A 166 -13.21 1.61 8.12
N TYR A 167 -14.25 0.84 7.72
CA TYR A 167 -14.08 -0.26 6.76
C TYR A 167 -13.53 0.24 5.43
N MET A 168 -14.05 1.36 4.93
CA MET A 168 -13.57 1.97 3.70
C MET A 168 -12.09 2.33 3.76
N ILE A 169 -11.66 2.99 4.84
CA ILE A 169 -10.27 3.46 5.02
C ILE A 169 -9.34 2.28 5.24
N SER A 170 -9.72 1.32 6.09
CA SER A 170 -8.87 0.19 6.43
C SER A 170 -8.62 -0.72 5.23
N ARG A 171 -9.61 -0.89 4.36
CA ARG A 171 -9.45 -1.65 3.10
C ARG A 171 -8.65 -0.90 2.04
N SER A 172 -8.59 0.44 2.13
CA SER A 172 -7.84 1.28 1.18
C SER A 172 -6.39 1.49 1.60
N LEU A 173 -6.11 1.70 2.89
CA LEU A 173 -4.80 2.09 3.43
C LEU A 173 -4.10 1.00 4.24
N GLY A 174 -4.79 -0.11 4.49
CA GLY A 174 -4.28 -1.20 5.32
C GLY A 174 -4.69 -1.11 6.80
N PRO A 175 -4.42 -2.18 7.58
CA PRO A 175 -4.91 -2.31 8.95
C PRO A 175 -4.29 -1.30 9.92
N GLU A 176 -3.04 -0.91 9.72
CA GLU A 176 -2.31 0.00 10.60
C GLU A 176 -2.93 1.41 10.60
N PHE A 177 -3.00 2.01 9.41
CA PHE A 177 -3.63 3.32 9.21
C PHE A 177 -5.13 3.27 9.47
N GLY A 178 -5.81 2.23 8.97
CA GLY A 178 -7.24 2.05 9.19
C GLY A 178 -7.58 1.91 10.66
N GLY A 179 -6.83 1.13 11.43
CA GLY A 179 -7.03 0.95 12.85
C GLY A 179 -6.84 2.23 13.65
N ALA A 180 -5.75 2.97 13.39
CA ALA A 180 -5.47 4.24 14.07
C ALA A 180 -6.56 5.30 13.78
N ILE A 181 -6.90 5.50 12.51
CA ILE A 181 -7.94 6.44 12.09
C ILE A 181 -9.33 5.97 12.60
N GLY A 182 -9.60 4.67 12.58
CA GLY A 182 -10.85 4.10 13.09
C GLY A 182 -11.06 4.39 14.58
N LEU A 183 -10.03 4.26 15.40
CA LEU A 183 -10.11 4.58 16.82
C LEU A 183 -10.30 6.08 17.07
N LEU A 184 -9.59 6.94 16.32
CA LEU A 184 -9.80 8.40 16.41
C LEU A 184 -11.20 8.79 15.95
N PHE A 185 -11.70 8.20 14.88
CA PHE A 185 -13.05 8.45 14.38
C PHE A 185 -14.11 7.95 15.36
N TYR A 186 -13.90 6.81 16.01
CA TYR A 186 -14.75 6.34 17.11
C TYR A 186 -14.81 7.38 18.25
N THR A 187 -13.64 7.83 18.71
CA THR A 187 -13.53 8.83 19.78
C THR A 187 -14.20 10.15 19.39
N ALA A 188 -14.02 10.62 18.16
CA ALA A 188 -14.67 11.81 17.64
C ALA A 188 -16.21 11.69 17.65
N ASN A 189 -16.76 10.53 17.26
CA ASN A 189 -18.21 10.30 17.33
C ASN A 189 -18.73 10.28 18.78
N VAL A 190 -17.95 9.72 19.72
CA VAL A 190 -18.31 9.73 21.16
C VAL A 190 -18.35 11.16 21.70
N PHE A 191 -17.35 12.00 21.39
CA PHE A 191 -17.34 13.42 21.76
C PHE A 191 -18.50 14.21 21.12
N SER A 192 -18.76 13.99 19.84
CA SER A 192 -19.89 14.63 19.14
C SER A 192 -21.23 14.23 19.74
N CYS A 193 -21.38 12.96 20.13
CA CYS A 193 -22.57 12.49 20.85
C CYS A 193 -22.76 13.27 22.17
N ALA A 194 -21.70 13.39 22.97
CA ALA A 194 -21.73 14.13 24.22
C ALA A 194 -22.09 15.62 24.03
N LEU A 195 -21.52 16.24 23.01
CA LEU A 195 -21.80 17.65 22.65
C LEU A 195 -23.28 17.87 22.34
N TYR A 196 -23.88 17.00 21.50
CA TYR A 196 -25.29 17.14 21.15
C TYR A 196 -26.26 16.86 22.31
N VAL A 197 -25.94 15.91 23.19
CA VAL A 197 -26.70 15.67 24.41
C VAL A 197 -26.64 16.88 25.34
N SER A 198 -25.45 17.50 25.48
CA SER A 198 -25.29 18.75 26.24
C SER A 198 -26.13 19.88 25.66
N GLY A 199 -26.13 20.05 24.32
CA GLY A 199 -26.98 21.03 23.64
C GLY A 199 -28.50 20.78 23.83
N PHE A 200 -28.93 19.50 23.81
CA PHE A 200 -30.31 19.15 24.13
C PHE A 200 -30.67 19.55 25.56
N THR A 201 -29.79 19.25 26.52
CA THR A 201 -30.00 19.56 27.94
C THR A 201 -30.00 21.06 28.18
N GLU A 202 -29.17 21.84 27.51
CA GLU A 202 -29.14 23.30 27.57
C GLU A 202 -30.50 23.90 27.11
N ALA A 203 -31.01 23.41 25.96
CA ALA A 203 -32.32 23.82 25.45
C ALA A 203 -33.47 23.41 26.39
N LEU A 204 -33.39 22.21 26.97
CA LEU A 204 -34.39 21.70 27.91
C LEU A 204 -34.46 22.58 29.21
N LEU A 205 -33.30 22.85 29.77
CA LEU A 205 -33.24 23.69 31.01
C LEU A 205 -33.67 25.11 30.72
N GLY A 206 -33.27 25.69 29.56
CA GLY A 206 -33.73 26.99 29.13
C GLY A 206 -35.26 27.12 28.93
N SER A 207 -35.94 25.98 28.60
CA SER A 207 -37.42 25.98 28.43
C SER A 207 -38.20 25.85 29.73
N ILE A 208 -37.61 25.38 30.83
CA ILE A 208 -38.27 25.21 32.12
C ILE A 208 -38.49 26.55 32.87
N GLY A 209 -37.80 27.61 32.48
CA GLY A 209 -37.95 28.96 33.04
C GLY A 209 -37.00 29.25 34.22
N GLU A 210 -36.64 30.52 34.36
CA GLU A 210 -35.57 31.01 35.26
C GLU A 210 -35.80 30.83 36.76
N GLY A 211 -37.03 30.51 37.18
CA GLY A 211 -37.39 30.30 38.62
C GLY A 211 -37.35 28.85 39.08
N ASN A 212 -37.52 27.88 38.19
CA ASN A 212 -37.68 26.46 38.49
C ASN A 212 -36.53 25.59 37.96
N SER A 213 -35.55 26.16 37.24
CA SER A 213 -34.45 25.36 36.69
C SER A 213 -33.37 25.13 37.73
N PRO A 214 -32.99 23.86 38.00
CA PRO A 214 -31.94 23.57 38.95
C PRO A 214 -30.59 24.00 38.32
N SER A 215 -29.99 25.05 38.92
CA SER A 215 -28.73 25.66 38.43
C SER A 215 -27.45 24.84 38.72
N SER A 216 -27.57 23.81 39.58
CA SER A 216 -26.41 22.99 39.97
C SER A 216 -25.84 22.14 38.79
N ALA A 217 -24.52 22.11 38.66
CA ALA A 217 -23.81 21.27 37.70
C ALA A 217 -24.19 19.78 37.78
N SER A 218 -24.54 19.29 38.98
CA SER A 218 -24.96 17.92 39.22
C SER A 218 -26.28 17.58 38.54
N TRP A 219 -27.24 18.50 38.53
CA TRP A 219 -28.51 18.32 37.84
C TRP A 219 -28.34 18.33 36.31
N LYS A 220 -27.50 19.21 35.79
CA LYS A 220 -27.18 19.21 34.35
C LYS A 220 -26.60 17.88 33.93
N PHE A 221 -25.65 17.33 34.72
CA PHE A 221 -25.08 16.01 34.50
C PHE A 221 -26.13 14.91 34.52
N LEU A 222 -27.03 14.92 35.52
CA LEU A 222 -28.10 13.93 35.64
C LEU A 222 -29.04 13.93 34.42
N PHE A 223 -29.44 15.11 33.93
CA PHE A 223 -30.26 15.21 32.72
C PHE A 223 -29.51 14.71 31.48
N CYS A 224 -28.21 15.02 31.33
CA CYS A 224 -27.40 14.46 30.25
C CYS A 224 -27.35 12.93 30.26
N VAL A 225 -27.16 12.33 31.45
CA VAL A 225 -27.16 10.87 31.60
C VAL A 225 -28.54 10.30 31.30
N LEU A 226 -29.62 10.92 31.76
CA LEU A 226 -30.99 10.45 31.50
C LEU A 226 -31.30 10.45 29.98
N VAL A 227 -31.00 11.57 29.29
CA VAL A 227 -31.22 11.69 27.85
C VAL A 227 -30.37 10.68 27.07
N SER A 228 -29.09 10.54 27.44
CA SER A 228 -28.19 9.56 26.78
C SER A 228 -28.65 8.11 27.06
N PHE A 229 -29.26 7.82 28.20
CA PHE A 229 -29.82 6.50 28.51
C PHE A 229 -31.04 6.18 27.63
N ILE A 230 -31.93 7.17 27.41
CA ILE A 230 -33.06 7.01 26.47
C ILE A 230 -32.51 6.73 25.05
N GLN A 231 -31.46 7.44 24.63
CA GLN A 231 -30.79 7.17 23.33
C GLN A 231 -30.18 5.78 23.27
N LEU A 232 -29.57 5.30 24.36
CA LEU A 232 -29.06 3.92 24.42
C LEU A 232 -30.18 2.92 24.16
N LEU A 233 -31.33 3.04 24.84
CA LEU A 233 -32.46 2.12 24.63
C LEU A 233 -32.94 2.12 23.19
N LEU A 234 -33.02 3.28 22.53
CA LEU A 234 -33.42 3.38 21.15
C LEU A 234 -32.37 2.80 20.19
N CYS A 235 -31.08 2.99 20.47
CA CYS A 235 -29.99 2.41 19.64
C CYS A 235 -29.95 0.88 19.72
N LEU A 236 -30.37 0.29 20.87
CA LEU A 236 -30.47 -1.16 21.04
C LEU A 236 -31.58 -1.78 20.17
N LEU A 237 -32.61 -1.01 19.77
CA LEU A 237 -33.66 -1.47 18.86
C LEU A 237 -33.19 -1.63 17.40
N GLY A 238 -32.00 -1.12 17.08
CA GLY A 238 -31.33 -1.35 15.81
C GLY A 238 -31.45 -0.21 14.78
N ALA A 239 -30.50 -0.18 13.87
CA ALA A 239 -30.32 0.92 12.92
C ALA A 239 -31.40 1.02 11.83
N LYS A 240 -32.12 -0.06 11.53
CA LYS A 240 -33.23 -0.02 10.56
C LYS A 240 -34.40 0.84 11.08
N LEU A 241 -34.68 0.75 12.38
CA LEU A 241 -35.70 1.59 13.00
C LEU A 241 -35.27 3.06 13.00
N PHE A 242 -34.01 3.33 13.37
CA PHE A 242 -33.42 4.67 13.28
C PHE A 242 -33.57 5.30 11.89
N ALA A 243 -33.24 4.59 10.83
CA ALA A 243 -33.34 5.14 9.46
C ALA A 243 -34.78 5.43 9.03
N LYS A 244 -35.76 4.63 9.48
CA LYS A 244 -37.19 4.93 9.24
C LYS A 244 -37.64 6.17 10.01
N THR A 245 -37.25 6.31 11.27
CA THR A 245 -37.57 7.48 12.08
C THR A 245 -36.83 8.74 11.63
N ALA A 246 -35.65 8.62 11.05
CA ALA A 246 -34.90 9.76 10.51
C ALA A 246 -35.68 10.53 9.44
N PHE A 247 -36.39 9.84 8.55
CA PHE A 247 -37.21 10.53 7.54
C PHE A 247 -38.38 11.32 8.18
N ILE A 248 -39.05 10.74 9.18
CA ILE A 248 -40.14 11.40 9.93
C ILE A 248 -39.57 12.63 10.63
N THR A 249 -38.43 12.49 11.30
CA THR A 249 -37.74 13.60 12.00
C THR A 249 -37.33 14.70 11.03
N PHE A 250 -36.79 14.37 9.87
CA PHE A 250 -36.45 15.33 8.82
C PHE A 250 -37.69 16.13 8.40
N SER A 251 -38.85 15.48 8.25
CA SER A 251 -40.10 16.12 7.93
C SER A 251 -40.56 17.08 9.06
N ILE A 252 -40.43 16.70 10.33
CA ILE A 252 -40.75 17.55 11.48
C ILE A 252 -39.85 18.79 11.48
N ILE A 253 -38.52 18.63 11.30
CA ILE A 253 -37.56 19.72 11.24
C ILE A 253 -37.90 20.67 10.07
N SER A 254 -38.26 20.12 8.91
CA SER A 254 -38.68 20.93 7.75
C SER A 254 -39.93 21.74 8.03
N ILE A 255 -40.90 21.18 8.71
CA ILE A 255 -42.13 21.91 9.15
C ILE A 255 -41.73 23.02 10.12
N CYS A 256 -40.91 22.74 11.13
CA CYS A 256 -40.43 23.74 12.09
C CYS A 256 -39.68 24.89 11.38
N TYR A 257 -38.90 24.57 10.40
CA TYR A 257 -38.19 25.57 9.58
C TYR A 257 -39.13 26.43 8.74
N VAL A 258 -40.15 25.82 8.12
CA VAL A 258 -41.19 26.56 7.39
C VAL A 258 -41.96 27.47 8.33
N THR A 259 -42.31 27.07 9.55
CA THR A 259 -42.96 27.94 10.53
C THR A 259 -42.10 29.14 10.92
N PHE A 260 -40.76 28.95 11.00
CA PHE A 260 -39.83 30.07 11.22
C PHE A 260 -39.87 31.04 10.03
N LEU A 261 -39.81 30.58 8.79
CA LEU A 261 -39.89 31.45 7.62
C LEU A 261 -41.23 32.22 7.53
N LEU A 262 -42.33 31.57 7.83
CA LEU A 262 -43.66 32.22 7.89
C LEU A 262 -43.70 33.28 9.01
N SER A 263 -43.14 32.98 10.19
CA SER A 263 -43.06 33.91 11.30
C SER A 263 -42.35 35.20 10.96
N VAL A 264 -41.23 35.08 10.24
CA VAL A 264 -40.42 36.23 9.79
C VAL A 264 -41.23 37.19 8.89
N LEU A 265 -42.19 36.63 8.11
CA LEU A 265 -43.04 37.41 7.18
C LEU A 265 -44.28 37.99 7.85
N ILE A 266 -44.81 37.35 8.90
CA ILE A 266 -46.15 37.66 9.48
C ILE A 266 -46.03 38.51 10.78
N ILE A 267 -44.98 38.29 11.57
CA ILE A 267 -44.89 38.90 12.91
C ILE A 267 -44.52 40.39 12.81
N ALA A 268 -45.33 41.24 13.49
CA ALA A 268 -45.04 42.67 13.63
C ALA A 268 -43.86 42.94 14.56
N PRO A 269 -43.14 44.08 14.40
CA PRO A 269 -42.04 44.44 15.29
C PRO A 269 -42.44 44.52 16.77
N PHE A 270 -41.60 43.95 17.65
CA PHE A 270 -41.78 43.94 19.10
C PHE A 270 -40.42 43.86 19.82
N ASP A 271 -40.39 44.15 21.11
CA ASP A 271 -39.21 44.11 21.93
C ASP A 271 -39.09 42.77 22.65
N VAL A 272 -37.96 42.12 22.51
CA VAL A 272 -37.63 40.83 23.14
C VAL A 272 -36.77 41.08 24.37
N PRO A 273 -37.11 40.51 25.53
CA PRO A 273 -36.30 40.60 26.76
C PRO A 273 -34.97 39.87 26.58
N ILE A 274 -33.88 40.47 27.04
CA ILE A 274 -32.57 39.83 27.09
C ILE A 274 -32.54 38.82 28.24
N PRO A 275 -32.09 37.57 28.05
CA PRO A 275 -32.06 36.59 29.11
C PRO A 275 -31.11 37.00 30.24
N LYS A 276 -31.54 36.77 31.49
CA LYS A 276 -30.71 37.06 32.70
C LYS A 276 -29.42 36.23 32.79
N THR A 277 -29.34 35.16 32.01
CA THR A 277 -28.11 34.38 31.83
C THR A 277 -26.97 35.16 31.13
N ASN A 278 -27.28 36.29 30.51
CA ASN A 278 -26.30 37.17 29.91
C ASN A 278 -25.84 38.22 30.95
N GLU A 279 -24.99 37.80 31.89
CA GLU A 279 -24.44 38.68 32.97
C GLU A 279 -23.70 39.88 32.40
N ILE A 280 -23.07 39.77 31.22
CA ILE A 280 -22.28 40.84 30.58
C ILE A 280 -23.19 42.02 30.19
N ALA A 281 -24.41 41.74 29.73
CA ALA A 281 -25.37 42.77 29.36
C ALA A 281 -25.91 43.55 30.57
N TYR A 282 -25.98 42.91 31.73
CA TYR A 282 -26.49 43.49 32.97
C TYR A 282 -25.40 44.11 33.90
N MET A 283 -24.11 44.12 33.48
CA MET A 283 -23.03 44.72 34.24
C MET A 283 -23.14 46.23 34.27
N VAL A 284 -23.42 46.77 35.45
CA VAL A 284 -23.45 48.21 35.72
C VAL A 284 -22.30 48.60 36.66
N PRO A 285 -21.61 49.74 36.47
CA PRO A 285 -20.57 50.18 37.38
C PRO A 285 -21.13 50.36 38.80
N SER A 286 -20.45 49.82 39.82
CA SER A 286 -20.91 49.90 41.21
C SER A 286 -20.94 51.34 41.77
N ASN A 287 -20.16 52.25 41.20
CA ASN A 287 -20.19 53.68 41.47
C ASN A 287 -20.32 54.48 40.18
N PHE A 288 -21.41 55.24 40.03
CA PHE A 288 -21.64 56.09 38.86
C PHE A 288 -20.62 57.25 38.71
N SER A 289 -19.86 57.52 39.78
CA SER A 289 -18.88 58.63 39.82
C SER A 289 -17.45 58.19 39.43
N ASP A 290 -17.14 56.90 39.40
CA ASP A 290 -15.81 56.35 39.10
C ASP A 290 -15.86 55.31 37.98
N PRO A 291 -15.30 55.63 36.78
CA PRO A 291 -15.29 54.66 35.64
C PRO A 291 -14.45 53.39 35.90
N SER A 292 -13.63 53.37 36.97
CA SER A 292 -12.78 52.27 37.39
C SER A 292 -13.42 51.33 38.42
N SER A 293 -14.64 51.63 38.88
CA SER A 293 -15.33 50.79 39.88
C SER A 293 -15.69 49.41 39.32
N GLU A 294 -15.62 48.37 40.17
CA GLU A 294 -16.03 46.98 39.84
C GLU A 294 -17.47 46.97 39.31
N LYS A 295 -17.69 46.32 38.16
CA LYS A 295 -18.98 46.17 37.52
C LYS A 295 -19.75 45.02 38.19
N ILE A 296 -20.92 45.31 38.75
CA ILE A 296 -21.79 44.34 39.42
C ILE A 296 -23.01 44.12 38.51
N PRO A 297 -23.53 42.90 38.31
CA PRO A 297 -24.71 42.66 37.54
C PRO A 297 -25.98 43.12 38.29
N ASP A 298 -26.71 44.04 37.70
CA ASP A 298 -28.03 44.54 38.23
C ASP A 298 -29.18 43.83 37.47
N PHE A 299 -29.79 42.84 38.08
CA PHE A 299 -30.90 42.08 37.53
C PHE A 299 -32.31 42.67 37.79
N ASN A 300 -32.38 43.84 38.41
CA ASN A 300 -33.66 44.52 38.68
C ASN A 300 -34.23 45.21 37.39
N GLN A 301 -33.40 45.47 36.41
CA GLN A 301 -33.82 46.06 35.15
C GLN A 301 -34.00 44.96 34.10
N THR A 302 -35.13 44.93 33.41
CA THR A 302 -35.33 44.07 32.23
C THR A 302 -34.86 44.77 30.98
N LEU A 303 -33.64 44.45 30.52
CA LEU A 303 -33.15 44.97 29.25
C LEU A 303 -33.90 44.31 28.07
N LYS A 304 -34.23 45.13 27.06
CA LYS A 304 -34.99 44.69 25.91
C LYS A 304 -34.23 45.04 24.64
N ALA A 305 -34.25 44.13 23.66
CA ALA A 305 -33.68 44.37 22.32
C ALA A 305 -34.75 44.20 21.25
N SER A 306 -34.74 44.98 20.18
CA SER A 306 -35.86 45.06 19.25
C SER A 306 -35.78 43.99 18.13
N TYR A 307 -36.92 43.32 17.93
CA TYR A 307 -37.21 42.63 16.66
C TYR A 307 -37.88 43.62 15.72
N THR A 308 -37.21 43.89 14.59
CA THR A 308 -37.61 45.00 13.64
C THR A 308 -38.60 44.56 12.57
N GLY A 309 -38.86 43.22 12.46
CA GLY A 309 -39.51 42.67 11.29
C GLY A 309 -38.63 42.83 10.02
N PHE A 310 -39.10 42.33 8.90
CA PHE A 310 -38.35 42.39 7.64
C PHE A 310 -38.12 43.82 7.16
N ARG A 311 -36.88 44.33 7.26
CA ARG A 311 -36.53 45.70 6.84
C ARG A 311 -35.12 45.69 6.20
N PHE A 312 -34.97 46.29 5.02
CA PHE A 312 -33.68 46.48 4.37
C PHE A 312 -32.70 47.38 5.17
N ALA A 313 -33.23 48.31 5.96
CA ALA A 313 -32.40 49.11 6.87
C ALA A 313 -31.71 48.28 7.94
N THR A 314 -32.42 47.30 8.51
CA THR A 314 -31.85 46.34 9.45
C THR A 314 -30.80 45.43 8.79
N LEU A 315 -31.09 44.94 7.59
CA LEU A 315 -30.14 44.17 6.82
C LEU A 315 -28.83 44.95 6.53
N SER A 316 -28.93 46.22 6.14
CA SER A 316 -27.82 47.10 5.86
C SER A 316 -26.95 47.32 7.12
N LYS A 317 -27.54 47.47 8.32
CA LYS A 317 -26.81 47.57 9.59
C LYS A 317 -26.13 46.28 9.96
N ASN A 318 -26.73 45.12 9.58
CA ASN A 318 -26.17 43.80 9.88
C ASN A 318 -25.28 43.22 8.76
N MET A 319 -24.93 44.04 7.76
CA MET A 319 -24.14 43.58 6.61
C MET A 319 -22.69 43.25 6.98
N LEU A 320 -22.04 44.11 7.78
CA LEU A 320 -20.63 44.07 8.15
C LEU A 320 -20.41 43.43 9.52
N THR A 321 -19.19 43.03 9.81
CA THR A 321 -18.77 42.40 11.07
C THR A 321 -18.77 43.37 12.24
N ASN A 322 -19.10 42.90 13.44
CA ASN A 322 -18.92 43.58 14.70
C ASN A 322 -18.71 42.54 15.82
N TYR A 323 -17.45 42.24 16.10
CA TYR A 323 -17.10 41.27 17.12
C TYR A 323 -17.28 41.80 18.53
N THR A 324 -17.94 41.05 19.39
CA THR A 324 -18.12 41.32 20.81
C THR A 324 -17.68 40.12 21.64
N PHE A 325 -17.85 40.20 22.96
CA PHE A 325 -17.62 39.05 23.84
C PHE A 325 -18.76 38.05 23.76
N ASP A 326 -18.42 36.77 23.78
CA ASP A 326 -19.44 35.72 24.00
C ASP A 326 -19.85 35.73 25.48
N TYR A 327 -21.12 35.95 25.75
CA TYR A 327 -21.63 36.08 27.09
C TYR A 327 -21.66 34.78 27.88
N THR A 328 -21.50 33.63 27.22
CA THR A 328 -21.43 32.32 27.89
C THR A 328 -20.02 31.89 28.26
N THR A 329 -19.02 32.25 27.45
CA THR A 329 -17.62 31.88 27.65
C THR A 329 -16.77 33.03 28.16
N SER A 330 -17.31 34.24 28.18
CA SER A 330 -16.64 35.51 28.55
C SER A 330 -15.35 35.77 27.77
N LYS A 331 -15.21 35.16 26.59
CA LYS A 331 -14.07 35.33 25.70
C LYS A 331 -14.40 36.25 24.53
N PRO A 332 -13.41 37.00 24.00
CA PRO A 332 -13.62 37.77 22.79
C PRO A 332 -13.87 36.83 21.61
N THR A 333 -14.80 37.20 20.74
CA THR A 333 -15.05 36.48 19.50
C THR A 333 -14.16 37.01 18.38
N ASP A 334 -13.72 36.14 17.51
CA ASP A 334 -12.95 36.45 16.32
C ASP A 334 -13.37 35.58 15.13
N PHE A 335 -12.71 35.78 13.99
CA PHE A 335 -12.95 35.00 12.78
C PHE A 335 -12.81 33.49 13.01
N ALA A 336 -11.76 33.07 13.74
CA ALA A 336 -11.45 31.67 13.97
C ALA A 336 -12.50 30.98 14.87
N VAL A 337 -12.90 31.65 15.97
CA VAL A 337 -13.93 31.12 16.87
C VAL A 337 -15.28 30.97 16.15
N MET A 338 -15.69 31.96 15.38
CA MET A 338 -16.97 31.92 14.64
C MET A 338 -16.92 30.87 13.53
N PHE A 339 -15.77 30.74 12.85
CA PHE A 339 -15.56 29.70 11.84
C PHE A 339 -15.59 28.30 12.47
N ALA A 340 -15.01 28.11 13.65
CA ALA A 340 -15.06 26.85 14.39
C ALA A 340 -16.51 26.44 14.73
N ILE A 341 -17.35 27.40 15.15
CA ILE A 341 -18.75 27.16 15.46
C ILE A 341 -19.51 26.72 14.19
N ILE A 342 -19.34 27.42 13.07
CA ILE A 342 -19.97 27.08 11.78
C ILE A 342 -19.50 25.70 11.33
N PHE A 343 -18.17 25.48 11.32
CA PHE A 343 -17.59 24.25 10.81
C PHE A 343 -18.02 23.03 11.63
N SER A 344 -18.06 23.14 12.96
CA SER A 344 -18.52 22.04 13.83
C SER A 344 -19.96 21.62 13.53
N GLY A 345 -20.82 22.60 13.19
CA GLY A 345 -22.22 22.34 12.87
C GLY A 345 -22.45 21.56 11.57
N ILE A 346 -21.56 21.71 10.59
CA ILE A 346 -21.72 21.09 9.26
C ILE A 346 -20.94 19.77 9.07
N THR A 347 -20.29 19.23 10.10
CA THR A 347 -19.44 18.03 10.00
C THR A 347 -20.17 16.69 9.93
N GLY A 348 -21.49 16.65 10.01
CA GLY A 348 -22.33 15.44 10.06
C GLY A 348 -22.37 14.56 8.80
N LEU A 349 -21.53 14.81 7.80
CA LEU A 349 -21.54 14.17 6.46
C LEU A 349 -21.32 12.64 6.49
N MET A 350 -20.66 12.12 7.53
CA MET A 350 -20.36 10.68 7.64
C MET A 350 -21.54 9.82 8.09
N ALA A 351 -22.63 10.41 8.54
CA ALA A 351 -23.82 9.69 9.03
C ALA A 351 -24.38 8.68 8.00
N GLY A 352 -24.43 9.07 6.71
CA GLY A 352 -24.86 8.17 5.63
C GLY A 352 -23.89 7.02 5.35
N ALA A 353 -22.59 7.27 5.43
CA ALA A 353 -21.57 6.25 5.25
C ALA A 353 -21.56 5.23 6.39
N ASN A 354 -21.84 5.66 7.61
CA ASN A 354 -21.97 4.77 8.78
C ASN A 354 -23.14 3.79 8.66
N MET A 355 -24.12 4.08 7.78
CA MET A 355 -25.27 3.21 7.48
C MET A 355 -25.03 2.27 6.30
N SER A 356 -23.81 2.21 5.75
CA SER A 356 -23.48 1.45 4.53
C SER A 356 -23.93 -0.01 4.54
N GLY A 357 -23.87 -0.68 5.69
CA GLY A 357 -24.28 -2.08 5.84
C GLY A 357 -25.78 -2.33 5.65
N GLU A 358 -26.63 -1.30 5.82
CA GLU A 358 -28.09 -1.39 5.75
C GLU A 358 -28.66 -0.88 4.40
N LEU A 359 -27.84 -0.27 3.55
CA LEU A 359 -28.28 0.28 2.28
C LEU A 359 -28.52 -0.80 1.23
N ALA A 360 -29.49 -0.59 0.32
CA ALA A 360 -29.75 -1.49 -0.79
C ALA A 360 -28.59 -1.47 -1.79
N CYS A 361 -28.10 -0.28 -2.16
CA CYS A 361 -26.99 -0.07 -3.10
C CYS A 361 -26.03 1.02 -2.54
N PRO A 362 -25.08 0.66 -1.62
CA PRO A 362 -24.22 1.65 -0.96
C PRO A 362 -23.40 2.51 -1.92
N SER A 363 -22.86 1.91 -3.00
CA SER A 363 -22.00 2.57 -3.98
C SER A 363 -22.70 3.72 -4.76
N VAL A 364 -24.02 3.66 -4.89
CA VAL A 364 -24.83 4.67 -5.58
C VAL A 364 -25.49 5.61 -4.57
N SER A 365 -26.01 5.02 -3.46
CA SER A 365 -26.82 5.76 -2.48
C SER A 365 -25.98 6.74 -1.66
N ILE A 366 -24.75 6.39 -1.26
CA ILE A 366 -23.88 7.26 -0.48
C ILE A 366 -23.49 8.52 -1.28
N PRO A 367 -22.96 8.44 -2.52
CA PRO A 367 -22.62 9.63 -3.28
C PRO A 367 -23.83 10.54 -3.55
N ARG A 368 -24.93 10.00 -4.05
CA ARG A 368 -26.12 10.79 -4.38
C ARG A 368 -26.73 11.46 -3.14
N GLY A 369 -26.98 10.68 -2.09
CA GLY A 369 -27.64 11.18 -0.90
C GLY A 369 -26.81 12.22 -0.14
N THR A 370 -25.50 12.01 -0.01
CA THR A 370 -24.61 12.94 0.71
C THR A 370 -24.47 14.27 -0.05
N ILE A 371 -24.26 14.25 -1.38
CA ILE A 371 -24.16 15.47 -2.18
C ILE A 371 -25.46 16.27 -2.11
N GLN A 372 -26.62 15.61 -2.27
CA GLN A 372 -27.93 16.28 -2.16
C GLN A 372 -28.12 16.92 -0.79
N ALA A 373 -27.76 16.22 0.30
CA ALA A 373 -27.89 16.74 1.66
C ALA A 373 -27.01 17.99 1.88
N VAL A 374 -25.76 17.97 1.38
CA VAL A 374 -24.84 19.12 1.47
C VAL A 374 -25.40 20.35 0.76
N PHE A 375 -25.95 20.21 -0.43
CA PHE A 375 -26.54 21.34 -1.15
C PHE A 375 -27.80 21.88 -0.48
N VAL A 376 -28.70 20.99 -0.04
CA VAL A 376 -29.94 21.41 0.62
C VAL A 376 -29.64 22.13 1.93
N THR A 377 -28.72 21.62 2.74
CA THR A 377 -28.36 22.25 4.03
C THR A 377 -27.66 23.59 3.82
N LEU A 378 -26.82 23.76 2.81
CA LEU A 378 -26.21 25.06 2.44
C LEU A 378 -27.29 26.11 2.13
N ILE A 379 -28.28 25.76 1.30
CA ILE A 379 -29.36 26.66 0.95
C ILE A 379 -30.15 27.07 2.21
N VAL A 380 -30.48 26.12 3.07
CA VAL A 380 -31.18 26.38 4.34
C VAL A 380 -30.39 27.33 5.23
N TYR A 381 -29.07 27.14 5.38
CA TYR A 381 -28.23 28.01 6.20
C TYR A 381 -28.13 29.45 5.62
N ILE A 382 -27.95 29.60 4.32
CA ILE A 382 -27.89 30.91 3.66
C ILE A 382 -29.24 31.64 3.82
N THR A 383 -30.34 30.95 3.61
CA THR A 383 -31.68 31.55 3.76
C THR A 383 -31.96 31.93 5.22
N THR A 384 -31.56 31.08 6.18
CA THR A 384 -31.66 31.39 7.62
C THR A 384 -30.84 32.63 7.98
N ALA A 385 -29.58 32.71 7.52
CA ALA A 385 -28.72 33.87 7.75
C ALA A 385 -29.31 35.17 7.19
N PHE A 386 -29.86 35.09 5.96
CA PHE A 386 -30.51 36.25 5.31
C PHE A 386 -31.69 36.77 6.11
N PHE A 387 -32.64 35.89 6.46
CA PHE A 387 -33.84 36.29 7.16
C PHE A 387 -33.53 36.80 8.57
N THR A 388 -32.60 36.15 9.29
CA THR A 388 -32.17 36.59 10.63
C THR A 388 -31.49 37.94 10.57
N ALA A 389 -30.62 38.20 9.61
CA ALA A 389 -29.96 39.48 9.42
C ALA A 389 -30.93 40.61 9.04
N ALA A 390 -32.00 40.29 8.30
CA ALA A 390 -32.98 41.27 7.83
C ALA A 390 -34.07 41.64 8.88
N THR A 391 -34.22 40.82 9.91
CA THR A 391 -35.37 40.96 10.84
C THR A 391 -35.03 41.30 12.28
N CYS A 392 -33.85 40.96 12.75
CA CYS A 392 -33.43 41.17 14.14
C CYS A 392 -32.38 42.28 14.24
N SER A 393 -32.52 43.12 15.31
CA SER A 393 -31.45 44.09 15.63
C SER A 393 -30.17 43.37 16.03
N ARG A 394 -29.01 43.95 15.76
CA ARG A 394 -27.71 43.38 16.08
C ARG A 394 -27.55 43.07 17.58
N GLU A 395 -28.03 43.99 18.40
CA GLU A 395 -28.01 43.79 19.88
C GLU A 395 -28.77 42.56 20.31
N LEU A 396 -29.93 42.29 19.69
CA LEU A 396 -30.72 41.09 19.95
C LEU A 396 -29.98 39.82 19.54
N LEU A 397 -29.34 39.82 18.37
CA LEU A 397 -28.56 38.69 17.85
C LEU A 397 -27.33 38.36 18.70
N GLN A 398 -26.67 39.37 19.24
CA GLN A 398 -25.48 39.22 20.07
C GLN A 398 -25.79 38.87 21.53
N SER A 399 -26.96 39.24 22.03
CA SER A 399 -27.33 39.09 23.46
C SER A 399 -28.18 37.85 23.75
N ASN A 400 -28.76 37.21 22.74
CA ASN A 400 -29.67 36.10 22.92
C ASN A 400 -29.46 34.96 21.93
N TYR A 401 -29.00 33.78 22.39
CA TYR A 401 -28.84 32.61 21.55
C TYR A 401 -30.18 32.04 21.07
N SER A 402 -31.24 32.17 21.88
CA SER A 402 -32.58 31.59 21.61
C SER A 402 -33.47 32.51 20.80
N VAL A 403 -32.91 33.50 20.11
CA VAL A 403 -33.65 34.51 19.34
C VAL A 403 -34.73 33.92 18.42
N MET A 404 -34.41 32.81 17.73
CA MET A 404 -35.39 32.17 16.81
C MET A 404 -36.62 31.62 17.53
N MET A 405 -36.46 31.13 18.76
CA MET A 405 -37.59 30.67 19.58
C MET A 405 -38.52 31.84 19.97
N ASN A 406 -37.91 32.97 20.35
CA ASN A 406 -38.66 34.16 20.78
C ASN A 406 -39.39 34.87 19.64
N VAL A 407 -38.87 34.76 18.40
CA VAL A 407 -39.43 35.41 17.21
C VAL A 407 -40.43 34.53 16.44
N ASN A 408 -40.60 33.27 16.77
CA ASN A 408 -41.55 32.38 16.09
C ASN A 408 -43.00 32.58 16.57
N ILE A 409 -43.96 32.42 15.65
CA ILE A 409 -45.40 32.41 15.98
C ILE A 409 -45.72 31.39 17.05
N SER A 410 -45.08 30.23 16.99
CA SER A 410 -45.19 29.17 18.02
C SER A 410 -43.78 28.78 18.52
N PRO A 411 -43.36 29.29 19.72
CA PRO A 411 -42.11 28.93 20.34
C PRO A 411 -41.92 27.41 20.49
N LEU A 412 -43.03 26.70 20.69
CA LEU A 412 -43.05 25.25 20.84
C LEU A 412 -42.55 24.53 19.57
N CYS A 413 -42.86 25.05 18.38
CA CYS A 413 -42.39 24.44 17.12
C CYS A 413 -40.86 24.49 17.00
N ILE A 414 -40.25 25.62 17.34
CA ILE A 414 -38.77 25.74 17.29
C ILE A 414 -38.15 24.87 18.40
N LEU A 415 -38.73 24.81 19.57
CA LEU A 415 -38.29 23.94 20.65
C LEU A 415 -38.32 22.46 20.24
N ILE A 416 -39.40 22.00 19.60
CA ILE A 416 -39.48 20.65 19.00
C ILE A 416 -38.40 20.45 17.94
N GLY A 417 -38.14 21.47 17.09
CA GLY A 417 -37.07 21.48 16.10
C GLY A 417 -35.69 21.27 16.73
N ILE A 418 -35.37 22.03 17.80
CA ILE A 418 -34.10 21.92 18.54
C ILE A 418 -33.96 20.54 19.15
N PHE A 419 -34.98 20.04 19.86
CA PHE A 419 -34.95 18.71 20.46
C PHE A 419 -34.79 17.60 19.42
N SER A 420 -35.50 17.71 18.31
CA SER A 420 -35.40 16.72 17.23
C SER A 420 -34.01 16.71 16.59
N THR A 421 -33.46 17.87 16.28
CA THR A 421 -32.12 17.93 15.64
C THR A 421 -31.01 17.45 16.54
N THR A 422 -30.98 17.90 17.81
CA THR A 422 -29.93 17.53 18.77
C THR A 422 -30.00 16.06 19.16
N PHE A 423 -31.22 15.55 19.41
CA PHE A 423 -31.44 14.16 19.80
C PHE A 423 -31.03 13.16 18.70
N PHE A 424 -31.49 13.43 17.45
CA PHE A 424 -31.15 12.55 16.32
C PHE A 424 -29.70 12.67 15.87
N SER A 425 -29.09 13.84 15.95
CA SER A 425 -27.66 14.01 15.67
C SER A 425 -26.82 13.23 16.67
N SER A 426 -27.15 13.28 17.95
CA SER A 426 -26.49 12.50 18.99
C SER A 426 -26.62 10.98 18.75
N MET A 427 -27.86 10.53 18.47
CA MET A 427 -28.15 9.11 18.21
C MET A 427 -27.43 8.62 16.95
N SER A 428 -27.32 9.42 15.90
CA SER A 428 -26.57 9.11 14.68
C SER A 428 -25.08 8.87 14.97
N ASN A 429 -24.49 9.72 15.82
CA ASN A 429 -23.08 9.57 16.21
C ASN A 429 -22.87 8.33 17.11
N MET A 430 -23.79 8.01 18.01
CA MET A 430 -23.73 6.80 18.84
C MET A 430 -23.79 5.53 17.99
N ILE A 431 -24.69 5.47 17.01
CA ILE A 431 -24.78 4.37 16.04
C ILE A 431 -23.51 4.29 15.20
N GLY A 432 -22.97 5.42 14.73
CA GLY A 432 -21.72 5.49 14.01
C GLY A 432 -20.55 4.94 14.83
N ALA A 433 -20.39 5.42 16.06
CA ALA A 433 -19.37 4.95 17.00
C ALA A 433 -19.43 3.44 17.24
N SER A 434 -20.62 2.93 17.59
CA SER A 434 -20.80 1.50 17.90
C SER A 434 -20.46 0.58 16.72
N ARG A 435 -20.79 0.95 15.50
CA ARG A 435 -20.46 0.17 14.29
C ARG A 435 -18.99 0.19 13.95
N VAL A 436 -18.34 1.33 14.12
CA VAL A 436 -16.89 1.43 13.97
C VAL A 436 -16.18 0.57 15.01
N LEU A 437 -16.57 0.68 16.29
CA LEU A 437 -15.98 -0.11 17.37
C LEU A 437 -16.14 -1.61 17.14
N ASN A 438 -17.35 -2.05 16.75
CA ASN A 438 -17.61 -3.46 16.46
C ASN A 438 -16.70 -3.98 15.35
N ARG A 439 -16.56 -3.23 14.25
CA ARG A 439 -15.71 -3.65 13.12
C ARG A 439 -14.23 -3.65 13.46
N VAL A 440 -13.73 -2.65 14.18
CA VAL A 440 -12.36 -2.62 14.73
C VAL A 440 -12.09 -3.84 15.63
N ALA A 441 -13.09 -4.23 16.45
CA ALA A 441 -13.00 -5.42 17.28
C ALA A 441 -12.93 -6.71 16.46
N HIS A 442 -13.71 -6.84 15.38
CA HIS A 442 -13.67 -7.99 14.48
C HIS A 442 -12.32 -8.15 13.77
N ASP A 443 -11.69 -7.04 13.39
CA ASP A 443 -10.38 -7.05 12.75
C ASP A 443 -9.21 -7.39 13.72
N LYS A 444 -9.51 -7.62 15.04
CA LYS A 444 -8.56 -8.04 16.08
C LYS A 444 -7.32 -7.17 16.26
N LEU A 445 -7.36 -5.91 15.83
CA LEU A 445 -6.19 -5.02 15.81
C LEU A 445 -5.68 -4.66 17.21
N PHE A 446 -6.56 -4.62 18.20
CA PHE A 446 -6.25 -4.31 19.62
C PHE A 446 -6.34 -5.54 20.54
N GLY A 447 -6.20 -6.74 19.98
CA GLY A 447 -6.15 -7.99 20.73
C GLY A 447 -7.39 -8.27 21.60
N TYR A 448 -7.16 -8.69 22.82
CA TYR A 448 -8.24 -9.07 23.75
C TYR A 448 -9.02 -7.88 24.34
N LEU A 449 -8.46 -6.66 24.28
CA LEU A 449 -9.09 -5.47 24.88
C LEU A 449 -10.48 -5.18 24.31
N LEU A 450 -10.65 -5.32 23.00
CA LEU A 450 -11.90 -5.08 22.29
C LEU A 450 -12.73 -6.36 22.03
N HIS A 451 -12.33 -7.50 22.59
CA HIS A 451 -13.06 -8.75 22.37
C HIS A 451 -14.55 -8.68 22.80
N PRO A 452 -14.94 -8.04 23.92
CA PRO A 452 -16.36 -7.92 24.27
C PRO A 452 -17.20 -7.17 23.22
N ALA A 453 -16.61 -6.23 22.51
CA ALA A 453 -17.29 -5.42 21.49
C ALA A 453 -17.75 -6.19 20.25
N LYS A 454 -17.37 -7.47 20.10
CA LYS A 454 -17.79 -8.34 18.99
C LYS A 454 -19.19 -8.94 19.13
N ILE A 455 -19.78 -8.88 20.33
CA ILE A 455 -21.05 -9.54 20.60
C ILE A 455 -22.17 -8.84 19.84
N GLU A 456 -22.80 -9.57 18.95
CA GLU A 456 -23.94 -9.16 18.14
C GLU A 456 -25.17 -9.95 18.52
N VAL A 457 -26.34 -9.33 18.53
CA VAL A 457 -27.61 -9.96 18.88
C VAL A 457 -28.66 -9.65 17.81
N GLY A 458 -29.48 -10.64 17.45
CA GLY A 458 -30.68 -10.42 16.65
C GLY A 458 -30.48 -9.80 15.27
N GLY A 459 -29.71 -10.46 14.38
CA GLY A 459 -29.58 -10.00 12.99
C GLY A 459 -28.48 -8.98 12.72
N GLY A 460 -27.41 -9.00 13.51
CA GLY A 460 -26.20 -8.19 13.29
C GLY A 460 -26.20 -6.82 13.98
N ASN A 461 -27.01 -6.65 15.05
CA ASN A 461 -26.97 -5.44 15.86
C ASN A 461 -25.83 -5.53 16.90
N PRO A 462 -24.84 -4.60 16.93
CA PRO A 462 -23.67 -4.68 17.81
C PRO A 462 -23.98 -4.18 19.23
N VAL A 463 -24.80 -4.92 19.98
CA VAL A 463 -25.31 -4.53 21.32
C VAL A 463 -24.18 -4.19 22.28
N ALA A 464 -23.16 -5.01 22.41
CA ALA A 464 -22.05 -4.74 23.32
C ALA A 464 -21.27 -3.47 22.94
N SER A 465 -21.04 -3.23 21.65
CA SER A 465 -20.40 -2.01 21.18
C SER A 465 -21.24 -0.76 21.45
N VAL A 466 -22.56 -0.86 21.37
CA VAL A 466 -23.48 0.26 21.72
C VAL A 466 -23.36 0.59 23.21
N ILE A 467 -23.39 -0.41 24.09
CA ILE A 467 -23.25 -0.23 25.53
C ILE A 467 -21.90 0.37 25.90
N ILE A 468 -20.80 -0.16 25.31
CA ILE A 468 -19.45 0.38 25.55
C ILE A 468 -19.37 1.84 25.10
N SER A 469 -19.91 2.17 23.92
CA SER A 469 -19.94 3.55 23.42
C SER A 469 -20.73 4.48 24.33
N TRP A 470 -21.85 4.03 24.86
CA TRP A 470 -22.64 4.79 25.82
C TRP A 470 -21.87 5.04 27.15
N ILE A 471 -21.20 4.02 27.69
CA ILE A 471 -20.35 4.17 28.88
C ILE A 471 -19.26 5.23 28.61
N CYS A 472 -18.60 5.19 27.44
CA CYS A 472 -17.64 6.20 27.06
C CYS A 472 -18.26 7.60 27.02
N VAL A 473 -19.45 7.78 26.43
CA VAL A 473 -20.16 9.07 26.41
C VAL A 473 -20.43 9.58 27.82
N VAL A 474 -20.92 8.74 28.73
CA VAL A 474 -21.18 9.12 30.12
C VAL A 474 -19.90 9.50 30.87
N VAL A 475 -18.80 8.76 30.67
CA VAL A 475 -17.49 9.10 31.24
C VAL A 475 -16.98 10.44 30.74
N PHE A 476 -17.20 10.74 29.44
CA PHE A 476 -16.80 12.02 28.85
C PHE A 476 -17.64 13.21 29.33
N PHE A 477 -18.86 13.04 29.78
CA PHE A 477 -19.58 14.12 30.46
C PHE A 477 -18.87 14.60 31.73
N LEU A 478 -17.99 13.76 32.30
CA LEU A 478 -17.22 14.09 33.50
C LEU A 478 -15.92 14.87 33.16
N ARG A 479 -15.45 14.83 31.94
CA ARG A 479 -14.24 15.54 31.49
C ARG A 479 -14.24 15.79 29.97
N ILE A 480 -14.36 17.02 29.52
CA ILE A 480 -14.28 17.50 28.13
C ILE A 480 -12.95 18.22 27.91
N PRO A 481 -12.32 18.35 26.72
CA PRO A 481 -12.58 17.97 25.31
C PRO A 481 -11.38 17.41 24.52
N LEU A 482 -11.59 16.99 23.24
CA LEU A 482 -10.75 17.03 22.04
C LEU A 482 -10.41 15.73 21.25
N PHE A 483 -10.67 15.74 19.96
CA PHE A 483 -9.89 15.49 18.71
C PHE A 483 -10.38 14.58 17.59
N SER A 484 -9.97 14.90 16.36
CA SER A 484 -10.44 14.32 15.08
C SER A 484 -9.35 14.11 14.01
N LYS A 485 -9.55 13.18 13.06
CA LYS A 485 -9.38 13.09 11.58
C LYS A 485 -8.25 12.32 10.90
N PHE A 486 -8.57 11.62 9.76
CA PHE A 486 -8.06 11.54 8.36
C PHE A 486 -7.88 10.14 7.74
N LEU A 487 -7.73 9.80 6.45
CA LEU A 487 -7.73 10.16 5.05
C LEU A 487 -7.72 8.96 4.06
N TYR A 488 -7.66 9.09 2.73
CA TYR A 488 -8.28 8.38 1.69
C TYR A 488 -7.69 8.34 0.23
N LYS A 489 -8.15 7.53 -0.78
CA LYS A 489 -8.01 7.67 -2.26
C LYS A 489 -9.03 6.90 -3.15
N PRO A 490 -9.42 7.43 -4.37
CA PRO A 490 -10.66 7.12 -5.09
C PRO A 490 -10.67 6.78 -6.58
N THR A 491 -11.86 6.36 -7.10
CA THR A 491 -12.18 6.15 -8.51
C THR A 491 -13.38 6.98 -9.05
N PHE A 492 -13.80 8.01 -8.37
CA PHE A 492 -14.93 8.85 -8.79
C PHE A 492 -14.54 9.85 -9.89
N LYS A 493 -15.39 10.06 -10.91
CA LYS A 493 -15.10 10.82 -12.14
C LYS A 493 -14.70 12.29 -11.91
N TYR A 494 -15.18 12.92 -10.84
CA TYR A 494 -14.91 14.33 -10.50
C TYR A 494 -13.80 14.48 -9.45
N PHE A 495 -13.13 13.41 -9.09
CA PHE A 495 -12.04 13.41 -8.13
C PHE A 495 -10.70 13.30 -8.84
N THR A 496 -9.81 14.22 -8.52
CA THR A 496 -8.42 14.25 -8.98
C THR A 496 -7.48 14.27 -7.77
N TRP A 497 -6.23 13.87 -7.96
CA TRP A 497 -5.25 13.94 -6.89
C TRP A 497 -5.03 15.39 -6.41
N HIS A 498 -5.25 16.38 -7.28
CA HIS A 498 -5.20 17.81 -6.93
C HIS A 498 -6.30 18.18 -5.93
N THR A 499 -7.55 17.77 -6.19
CA THR A 499 -8.66 18.05 -5.26
C THR A 499 -8.47 17.37 -3.91
N CYS A 500 -7.86 16.18 -3.88
CA CYS A 500 -7.47 15.52 -2.65
C CYS A 500 -6.39 16.29 -1.91
N ALA A 501 -5.32 16.69 -2.59
CA ALA A 501 -4.23 17.45 -1.98
C ALA A 501 -4.73 18.79 -1.40
N ILE A 502 -5.56 19.53 -2.14
CA ILE A 502 -6.19 20.76 -1.65
C ILE A 502 -7.07 20.45 -0.42
N GLY A 503 -7.85 19.37 -0.45
CA GLY A 503 -8.66 18.93 0.67
C GLY A 503 -7.85 18.63 1.93
N VAL A 504 -6.72 17.92 1.78
CA VAL A 504 -5.79 17.63 2.89
C VAL A 504 -5.20 18.92 3.44
N VAL A 505 -4.65 19.78 2.60
CA VAL A 505 -4.05 21.04 3.03
C VAL A 505 -5.08 21.94 3.72
N SER A 506 -6.28 22.09 3.13
CA SER A 506 -7.33 22.93 3.72
C SER A 506 -7.82 22.40 5.06
N THR A 507 -7.92 21.09 5.26
CA THR A 507 -8.31 20.50 6.55
C THR A 507 -7.19 20.62 7.59
N ILE A 508 -5.91 20.51 7.22
CA ILE A 508 -4.79 20.75 8.12
C ILE A 508 -4.76 22.23 8.55
N VAL A 509 -4.89 23.16 7.61
CA VAL A 509 -4.97 24.58 7.93
C VAL A 509 -6.14 24.85 8.87
N MET A 510 -7.30 24.25 8.62
CA MET A 510 -8.47 24.37 9.49
C MET A 510 -8.23 23.88 10.89
N MET A 511 -7.60 22.71 11.05
CA MET A 511 -7.23 22.17 12.37
C MET A 511 -6.37 23.18 13.14
N LEU A 512 -5.36 23.77 12.49
CA LEU A 512 -4.44 24.72 13.10
C LEU A 512 -5.11 26.07 13.43
N VAL A 513 -6.05 26.52 12.61
CA VAL A 513 -6.79 27.76 12.82
C VAL A 513 -7.76 27.64 13.99
N ILE A 514 -8.41 26.49 14.17
CA ILE A 514 -9.35 26.24 15.27
C ILE A 514 -8.61 26.18 16.61
N ASP A 515 -7.64 25.29 16.72
CA ASP A 515 -6.79 25.17 17.91
C ASP A 515 -5.49 24.43 17.57
N ALA A 516 -4.37 25.15 17.52
CA ALA A 516 -3.06 24.59 17.14
C ALA A 516 -2.54 23.59 18.18
N ALA A 517 -2.77 23.83 19.49
CA ALA A 517 -2.25 22.97 20.55
C ALA A 517 -2.96 21.61 20.54
N MET A 518 -4.27 21.65 20.44
CA MET A 518 -5.08 20.44 20.39
C MET A 518 -4.90 19.67 19.08
N SER A 519 -4.66 20.37 17.96
CA SER A 519 -4.31 19.75 16.69
C SER A 519 -2.98 19.00 16.77
N ALA A 520 -1.97 19.57 17.41
CA ALA A 520 -0.68 18.92 17.63
C ALA A 520 -0.84 17.63 18.48
N ILE A 521 -1.62 17.68 19.57
CA ILE A 521 -1.92 16.49 20.40
C ILE A 521 -2.56 15.40 19.55
N GLY A 522 -3.56 15.73 18.72
CA GLY A 522 -4.25 14.77 17.85
C GLY A 522 -3.32 14.10 16.85
N VAL A 523 -2.42 14.84 16.23
CA VAL A 523 -1.39 14.29 15.32
C VAL A 523 -0.42 13.37 16.06
N ILE A 524 0.02 13.75 17.27
CA ILE A 524 0.90 12.92 18.10
C ILE A 524 0.21 11.61 18.48
N VAL A 525 -1.04 11.66 18.90
CA VAL A 525 -1.84 10.45 19.23
C VAL A 525 -1.99 9.56 17.99
N LEU A 526 -2.27 10.13 16.81
CA LEU A 526 -2.34 9.38 15.56
C LEU A 526 -1.03 8.66 15.25
N LEU A 527 0.10 9.33 15.37
CA LEU A 527 1.42 8.75 15.11
C LEU A 527 1.74 7.62 16.11
N ILE A 528 1.45 7.82 17.40
CA ILE A 528 1.63 6.78 18.42
C ILE A 528 0.78 5.55 18.09
N LEU A 529 -0.49 5.73 17.69
CA LEU A 529 -1.37 4.63 17.31
C LEU A 529 -0.86 3.88 16.07
N ILE A 530 -0.41 4.59 15.04
CA ILE A 530 0.17 3.96 13.83
C ILE A 530 1.39 3.13 14.19
N ILE A 531 2.31 3.69 14.99
CA ILE A 531 3.53 2.99 15.43
C ILE A 531 3.16 1.75 16.24
N THR A 532 2.24 1.88 17.21
CA THR A 532 1.80 0.77 18.05
C THR A 532 1.18 -0.35 17.22
N LEU A 533 0.30 0.00 16.28
CA LEU A 533 -0.34 -0.98 15.40
C LEU A 533 0.65 -1.61 14.41
N HIS A 534 1.65 -0.87 13.95
CA HIS A 534 2.71 -1.42 13.10
C HIS A 534 3.47 -2.58 13.79
N TYR A 535 3.69 -2.47 15.10
CA TYR A 535 4.37 -3.52 15.86
C TYR A 535 3.45 -4.64 16.36
N GLN A 536 2.17 -4.39 16.57
CA GLN A 536 1.24 -5.32 17.22
C GLN A 536 0.21 -5.96 16.27
N ALA A 537 -0.05 -5.34 15.10
CA ALA A 537 -1.10 -5.81 14.22
C ALA A 537 -0.79 -7.21 13.66
N PRO A 538 -1.72 -8.16 13.77
CA PRO A 538 -1.60 -9.46 13.12
C PRO A 538 -1.57 -9.30 11.61
N ILE A 539 -0.90 -10.22 10.92
CA ILE A 539 -0.84 -10.23 9.44
C ILE A 539 -2.27 -10.42 8.93
N GLY A 540 -2.86 -9.34 8.45
CA GLY A 540 -4.23 -9.34 7.94
C GLY A 540 -4.33 -10.05 6.59
N SER A 541 -5.42 -10.79 6.36
CA SER A 541 -5.69 -11.55 5.13
C SER A 541 -5.89 -10.68 3.87
N TRP A 542 -5.94 -9.38 3.99
CA TRP A 542 -6.30 -8.42 2.92
C TRP A 542 -5.12 -7.73 2.23
N GLY A 543 -3.89 -8.16 2.53
CA GLY A 543 -2.68 -7.65 1.89
C GLY A 543 -2.31 -6.23 2.33
N PHE A 544 -1.05 -5.89 2.09
CA PHE A 544 -0.53 -4.56 2.39
C PHE A 544 -0.67 -3.66 1.16
N ILE A 545 -1.18 -2.45 1.33
CA ILE A 545 -1.26 -1.46 0.24
C ILE A 545 0.13 -1.13 -0.32
N SER A 546 1.17 -1.19 0.53
CA SER A 546 2.56 -1.04 0.10
C SER A 546 2.92 -2.04 -0.99
N GLN A 547 2.46 -3.30 -0.88
CA GLN A 547 2.69 -4.32 -1.91
C GLN A 547 1.96 -3.99 -3.22
N ALA A 548 0.71 -3.50 -3.12
CA ALA A 548 -0.04 -3.09 -4.30
C ALA A 548 0.60 -1.88 -5.01
N LEU A 549 1.09 -0.90 -4.26
CA LEU A 549 1.80 0.25 -4.78
C LEU A 549 3.14 -0.15 -5.42
N ILE A 550 3.91 -1.02 -4.74
CA ILE A 550 5.17 -1.57 -5.27
C ILE A 550 4.87 -2.31 -6.58
N TYR A 551 3.86 -3.19 -6.60
CA TYR A 551 3.47 -3.91 -7.82
C TYR A 551 3.14 -2.96 -8.98
N HIS A 552 2.34 -1.92 -8.71
CA HIS A 552 2.00 -0.92 -9.73
C HIS A 552 3.23 -0.18 -10.26
N GLN A 553 4.14 0.24 -9.38
CA GLN A 553 5.37 0.92 -9.77
C GLN A 553 6.31 0.00 -10.52
N VAL A 554 6.53 -1.23 -10.04
CA VAL A 554 7.38 -2.23 -10.69
C VAL A 554 6.86 -2.54 -12.08
N ARG A 555 5.54 -2.80 -12.25
CA ARG A 555 4.93 -3.02 -13.55
C ARG A 555 5.16 -1.83 -14.49
N LYS A 556 4.95 -0.60 -14.01
CA LYS A 556 5.14 0.61 -14.79
C LYS A 556 6.58 0.76 -15.27
N TYR A 557 7.56 0.56 -14.39
CA TYR A 557 8.98 0.66 -14.74
C TYR A 557 9.43 -0.47 -15.64
N LEU A 558 8.98 -1.70 -15.42
CA LEU A 558 9.29 -2.84 -16.32
C LEU A 558 8.76 -2.62 -17.74
N LEU A 559 7.59 -2.03 -17.91
CA LEU A 559 7.04 -1.69 -19.22
C LEU A 559 7.78 -0.53 -19.92
N LEU A 560 8.36 0.39 -19.13
CA LEU A 560 9.16 1.50 -19.65
C LEU A 560 10.60 1.08 -19.96
N LEU A 561 11.07 -0.05 -19.40
CA LEU A 561 12.43 -0.57 -19.63
C LEU A 561 12.50 -1.23 -21.00
N ASP A 562 13.07 -0.52 -21.98
CA ASP A 562 13.18 -0.99 -23.37
C ASP A 562 14.44 -1.86 -23.55
N VAL A 563 14.24 -3.12 -23.95
CA VAL A 563 15.32 -4.10 -24.24
C VAL A 563 16.31 -3.61 -25.30
N ARG A 564 15.85 -2.71 -26.18
CA ARG A 564 16.67 -2.20 -27.31
C ARG A 564 17.60 -1.05 -26.91
N LYS A 565 17.45 -0.49 -25.70
CA LYS A 565 18.17 0.69 -25.23
C LYS A 565 19.10 0.35 -24.06
N GLU A 566 20.00 -0.59 -24.27
CA GLU A 566 21.01 -0.91 -23.27
C GLU A 566 22.02 0.24 -23.11
N HIS A 567 22.32 0.60 -21.87
CA HIS A 567 23.30 1.63 -21.57
C HIS A 567 24.67 1.02 -21.34
N ILE A 568 25.60 1.26 -22.24
CA ILE A 568 26.95 0.63 -22.29
C ILE A 568 27.72 0.86 -20.96
N LYS A 569 27.61 2.04 -20.35
CA LYS A 569 28.35 2.38 -19.10
C LYS A 569 27.77 1.80 -17.82
N TYR A 570 26.53 1.34 -17.84
CA TYR A 570 25.83 0.85 -16.64
C TYR A 570 25.46 -0.63 -16.73
N TRP A 571 26.21 -1.38 -17.54
CA TRP A 571 25.99 -2.82 -17.61
C TRP A 571 26.16 -3.47 -16.22
N ARG A 572 25.27 -4.40 -15.89
CA ARG A 572 25.30 -5.18 -14.66
C ARG A 572 25.10 -6.65 -14.98
N PRO A 573 25.77 -7.54 -14.24
CA PRO A 573 25.50 -8.96 -14.38
C PRO A 573 24.11 -9.27 -13.87
N GLN A 574 23.29 -9.81 -14.75
CA GLN A 574 21.98 -10.36 -14.46
C GLN A 574 22.15 -11.86 -14.41
N ILE A 575 22.22 -12.41 -13.19
CA ILE A 575 22.76 -13.76 -12.95
C ILE A 575 21.61 -14.75 -12.73
N LEU A 576 21.67 -15.87 -13.47
CA LEU A 576 20.94 -17.11 -13.18
C LEU A 576 21.93 -18.09 -12.56
N LEU A 577 21.80 -18.38 -11.27
CA LEU A 577 22.53 -19.44 -10.58
C LEU A 577 21.71 -20.72 -10.60
N LEU A 578 22.26 -21.77 -11.20
CA LEU A 578 21.63 -23.08 -11.23
C LEU A 578 22.14 -23.92 -10.05
N VAL A 579 21.20 -24.32 -9.19
CA VAL A 579 21.47 -25.01 -7.94
C VAL A 579 20.82 -26.38 -7.96
N SER A 580 21.62 -27.43 -7.79
CA SER A 580 21.11 -28.79 -7.61
C SER A 580 20.83 -29.10 -6.14
N ARG A 581 21.78 -28.75 -5.25
CA ARG A 581 21.71 -29.02 -3.78
C ARG A 581 21.96 -27.75 -3.02
N PRO A 582 20.94 -27.15 -2.43
CA PRO A 582 21.08 -25.90 -1.66
C PRO A 582 22.03 -26.04 -0.48
N ALA A 583 22.00 -27.19 0.22
CA ALA A 583 22.76 -27.42 1.43
C ALA A 583 24.27 -27.28 1.29
N SER A 584 24.82 -27.55 0.09
CA SER A 584 26.26 -27.48 -0.17
C SER A 584 26.71 -26.19 -0.87
N VAL A 585 25.79 -25.33 -1.29
CA VAL A 585 26.05 -24.20 -2.21
C VAL A 585 25.80 -22.84 -1.55
N CYS A 586 25.47 -22.79 -0.26
CA CYS A 586 25.20 -21.54 0.46
C CYS A 586 26.32 -20.48 0.34
N PRO A 587 27.62 -20.81 0.47
CA PRO A 587 28.68 -19.81 0.29
C PRO A 587 28.75 -19.25 -1.14
N LEU A 588 28.46 -20.05 -2.15
CA LEU A 588 28.37 -19.59 -3.54
C LEU A 588 27.15 -18.70 -3.74
N MET A 589 25.99 -19.04 -3.13
CA MET A 589 24.80 -18.21 -3.21
C MET A 589 25.06 -16.82 -2.63
N ASP A 590 25.75 -16.73 -1.49
CA ASP A 590 26.14 -15.46 -0.87
C ASP A 590 27.20 -14.69 -1.69
N PHE A 591 28.17 -15.40 -2.30
CA PHE A 591 29.13 -14.80 -3.22
C PHE A 591 28.48 -14.17 -4.45
N ILE A 592 27.55 -14.87 -5.07
CA ILE A 592 26.80 -14.37 -6.22
C ILE A 592 25.93 -13.18 -5.85
N ASN A 593 25.37 -13.14 -4.64
CA ASN A 593 24.64 -11.99 -4.15
C ASN A 593 25.51 -10.72 -4.08
N ASP A 594 26.80 -10.85 -3.78
CA ASP A 594 27.75 -9.74 -3.86
C ASP A 594 28.12 -9.39 -5.31
N LEU A 595 28.37 -10.41 -6.14
CA LEU A 595 28.82 -10.25 -7.51
C LEU A 595 27.78 -9.53 -8.40
N LYS A 596 26.48 -9.77 -8.18
CA LYS A 596 25.42 -9.13 -8.98
C LYS A 596 25.38 -7.61 -8.88
N LYS A 597 25.83 -7.02 -7.77
CA LYS A 597 25.87 -5.56 -7.51
C LYS A 597 24.71 -4.80 -8.14
N SER A 598 23.53 -4.83 -7.53
CA SER A 598 22.30 -4.19 -8.04
C SER A 598 21.70 -4.76 -9.33
N GLY A 599 22.27 -5.83 -9.90
CA GLY A 599 21.70 -6.57 -11.02
C GLY A 599 20.61 -7.57 -10.57
N LEU A 600 19.98 -8.22 -11.56
CA LEU A 600 19.04 -9.31 -11.31
C LEU A 600 19.77 -10.54 -10.79
N TYR A 601 19.21 -11.21 -9.81
CA TYR A 601 19.70 -12.50 -9.32
C TYR A 601 18.54 -13.48 -9.24
N VAL A 602 18.63 -14.54 -10.01
CA VAL A 602 17.66 -15.62 -10.05
C VAL A 602 18.37 -16.92 -9.63
N ILE A 603 17.77 -17.63 -8.69
CA ILE A 603 18.19 -18.97 -8.29
C ILE A 603 17.27 -19.96 -8.99
N GLY A 604 17.83 -20.75 -9.88
CA GLY A 604 17.12 -21.75 -10.66
C GLY A 604 17.34 -23.16 -10.11
N HIS A 605 16.28 -23.92 -9.91
CA HIS A 605 16.35 -25.34 -9.55
C HIS A 605 15.46 -26.16 -10.46
N VAL A 606 15.95 -27.30 -10.92
CA VAL A 606 15.22 -28.25 -11.75
C VAL A 606 14.97 -29.52 -10.97
N ARG A 607 13.69 -29.86 -10.80
CA ARG A 607 13.27 -31.16 -10.28
C ARG A 607 12.99 -32.10 -11.44
N LYS A 608 13.57 -33.30 -11.42
CA LYS A 608 13.29 -34.32 -12.43
C LYS A 608 11.96 -34.99 -12.13
N GLY A 609 11.05 -35.03 -13.08
CA GLY A 609 9.72 -35.60 -12.92
C GLY A 609 8.75 -35.21 -14.03
N ASN A 610 7.56 -35.74 -13.94
CA ASN A 610 6.41 -35.35 -14.76
C ASN A 610 5.36 -34.68 -13.91
N ILE A 611 4.65 -33.70 -14.43
CA ILE A 611 3.52 -33.07 -13.75
C ILE A 611 2.37 -34.08 -13.55
N ASP A 612 2.24 -35.04 -14.48
CA ASP A 612 1.19 -36.03 -14.45
C ASP A 612 1.40 -37.12 -13.37
N ASP A 613 2.60 -37.23 -12.80
CA ASP A 613 2.92 -38.27 -11.79
C ASP A 613 2.41 -37.90 -10.39
N SER A 614 1.85 -36.71 -10.19
CA SER A 614 1.28 -36.28 -8.91
C SER A 614 -0.10 -36.89 -8.68
N SER A 615 -0.25 -37.73 -7.65
CA SER A 615 -1.49 -38.43 -7.29
C SER A 615 -2.64 -37.54 -6.83
N GLU A 616 -2.40 -36.25 -6.60
CA GLU A 616 -3.35 -35.29 -5.99
C GLU A 616 -3.75 -34.10 -6.87
N ASN A 617 -3.49 -34.09 -8.16
CA ASN A 617 -3.78 -32.92 -9.02
C ASN A 617 -3.20 -31.57 -8.55
N LEU A 618 -2.22 -31.59 -7.63
CA LEU A 618 -1.53 -30.41 -7.12
C LEU A 618 -0.14 -30.30 -7.76
N ASP A 619 0.29 -29.06 -8.01
CA ASP A 619 1.65 -28.79 -8.49
C ASP A 619 2.68 -29.26 -7.45
N PRO A 620 3.55 -30.24 -7.77
CA PRO A 620 4.55 -30.74 -6.83
C PRO A 620 5.58 -29.68 -6.37
N LEU A 621 5.67 -28.56 -7.06
CA LEU A 621 6.54 -27.44 -6.67
C LEU A 621 5.92 -26.52 -5.62
N HIS A 622 4.58 -26.56 -5.45
CA HIS A 622 3.89 -25.69 -4.51
C HIS A 622 4.33 -25.90 -3.05
N GLU A 623 4.60 -27.16 -2.67
CA GLU A 623 5.09 -27.51 -1.33
C GLU A 623 6.56 -27.10 -1.11
N VAL A 624 7.37 -27.17 -2.16
CA VAL A 624 8.82 -26.94 -2.13
C VAL A 624 9.15 -25.43 -2.10
N PHE A 625 8.37 -24.64 -2.81
CA PHE A 625 8.61 -23.21 -3.01
C PHE A 625 8.72 -22.39 -1.71
N PRO A 626 7.89 -22.59 -0.66
CA PRO A 626 8.00 -21.87 0.61
C PRO A 626 9.32 -22.11 1.34
N TYR A 627 9.88 -23.33 1.26
CA TYR A 627 11.18 -23.65 1.86
C TYR A 627 12.33 -22.91 1.17
N TRP A 628 12.31 -22.83 -0.17
CA TRP A 628 13.27 -22.03 -0.92
C TRP A 628 13.21 -20.54 -0.60
N LEU A 629 12.01 -19.98 -0.48
CA LEU A 629 11.85 -18.58 -0.07
C LEU A 629 12.40 -18.35 1.34
N SER A 630 12.07 -19.26 2.28
CA SER A 630 12.58 -19.17 3.65
C SER A 630 14.10 -19.29 3.70
N LEU A 631 14.72 -20.16 2.89
CA LEU A 631 16.18 -20.26 2.78
C LEU A 631 16.81 -18.95 2.28
N VAL A 632 16.23 -18.33 1.26
CA VAL A 632 16.67 -17.02 0.73
C VAL A 632 16.57 -15.94 1.80
N ASP A 633 15.50 -15.95 2.59
CA ASP A 633 15.28 -15.00 3.68
C ASP A 633 16.31 -15.22 4.81
N TYR A 634 16.55 -16.45 5.25
CA TYR A 634 17.55 -16.77 6.28
C TYR A 634 18.99 -16.42 5.88
N LEU A 635 19.32 -16.62 4.59
CA LEU A 635 20.60 -16.21 4.03
C LEU A 635 20.67 -14.68 3.73
N LYS A 636 19.55 -13.95 3.91
CA LYS A 636 19.40 -12.53 3.54
C LYS A 636 19.82 -12.21 2.10
N LEU A 637 19.54 -13.12 1.19
CA LEU A 637 19.82 -12.93 -0.22
C LEU A 637 18.76 -12.03 -0.86
N LYS A 638 19.16 -11.20 -1.80
CA LYS A 638 18.26 -10.44 -2.66
C LYS A 638 18.11 -11.16 -3.99
N ALA A 639 17.44 -12.30 -4.00
CA ALA A 639 17.30 -13.17 -5.15
C ALA A 639 15.84 -13.58 -5.37
N PHE A 640 15.50 -13.84 -6.62
CA PHE A 640 14.26 -14.50 -7.01
C PHE A 640 14.48 -16.00 -7.12
N VAL A 641 13.49 -16.80 -6.83
CA VAL A 641 13.57 -18.27 -6.93
C VAL A 641 12.65 -18.72 -8.06
N GLU A 642 13.22 -19.48 -9.00
CA GLU A 642 12.49 -20.07 -10.13
C GLU A 642 12.70 -21.58 -10.11
N LEU A 643 11.63 -22.32 -9.92
CA LEU A 643 11.62 -23.77 -9.89
C LEU A 643 10.94 -24.29 -11.14
N THR A 644 11.43 -25.41 -11.70
CA THR A 644 10.78 -26.08 -12.83
C THR A 644 10.85 -27.59 -12.68
N ILE A 645 9.88 -28.28 -13.28
CA ILE A 645 9.87 -29.73 -13.41
C ILE A 645 10.07 -30.07 -14.87
N SER A 646 10.95 -31.05 -15.13
CA SER A 646 11.22 -31.55 -16.47
C SER A 646 11.65 -33.02 -16.43
N LYS A 647 11.43 -33.74 -17.51
CA LYS A 647 11.90 -35.13 -17.70
C LYS A 647 13.42 -35.23 -17.73
N SER A 648 14.09 -34.22 -18.25
CA SER A 648 15.55 -34.10 -18.31
C SER A 648 16.01 -32.81 -17.63
N VAL A 649 17.09 -32.89 -16.84
CA VAL A 649 17.69 -31.74 -16.19
C VAL A 649 18.11 -30.69 -17.23
N ARG A 650 18.63 -31.12 -18.37
CA ARG A 650 19.04 -30.22 -19.46
C ARG A 650 17.86 -29.42 -20.02
N GLU A 651 16.73 -30.07 -20.27
CA GLU A 651 15.51 -29.38 -20.75
C GLU A 651 15.03 -28.35 -19.72
N GLY A 652 14.97 -28.73 -18.44
CA GLY A 652 14.60 -27.81 -17.36
C GLY A 652 15.52 -26.61 -17.28
N ILE A 653 16.84 -26.81 -17.42
CA ILE A 653 17.83 -25.72 -17.47
C ILE A 653 17.61 -24.82 -18.70
N GLN A 654 17.34 -25.40 -19.87
CA GLN A 654 17.04 -24.61 -21.07
C GLN A 654 15.76 -23.77 -20.90
N GLN A 655 14.71 -24.32 -20.26
CA GLN A 655 13.50 -23.58 -19.91
C GLN A 655 13.82 -22.40 -19.00
N LEU A 656 14.56 -22.63 -17.89
CA LEU A 656 14.97 -21.57 -16.97
C LEU A 656 15.78 -20.49 -17.67
N MET A 657 16.75 -20.85 -18.52
CA MET A 657 17.57 -19.88 -19.26
C MET A 657 16.77 -18.99 -20.22
N ARG A 658 15.64 -19.48 -20.76
CA ARG A 658 14.80 -18.74 -21.72
C ARG A 658 13.70 -17.95 -21.03
N LEU A 659 13.08 -18.49 -19.97
CA LEU A 659 11.85 -17.99 -19.37
C LEU A 659 12.10 -17.13 -18.15
N SER A 660 13.21 -17.31 -17.42
CA SER A 660 13.50 -16.50 -16.21
C SER A 660 13.57 -15.02 -16.51
N GLY A 661 12.93 -14.23 -15.66
CA GLY A 661 12.89 -12.77 -15.74
C GLY A 661 11.76 -12.22 -16.61
N LEU A 662 11.53 -10.91 -16.52
CA LEU A 662 10.44 -10.19 -17.19
C LEU A 662 10.95 -9.01 -18.02
N GLY A 663 10.49 -8.90 -19.27
CA GLY A 663 10.83 -7.78 -20.16
C GLY A 663 12.34 -7.68 -20.42
N ALA A 664 12.93 -6.53 -20.14
CA ALA A 664 14.36 -6.30 -20.25
C ALA A 664 15.18 -6.84 -19.06
N MET A 665 14.54 -7.21 -17.96
CA MET A 665 15.20 -7.83 -16.81
C MET A 665 15.27 -9.36 -17.00
N LYS A 666 16.19 -9.82 -17.86
CA LYS A 666 16.46 -11.25 -18.10
C LYS A 666 17.91 -11.58 -17.77
N PRO A 667 18.20 -12.78 -17.25
CA PRO A 667 19.58 -13.19 -17.01
C PRO A 667 20.44 -13.14 -18.28
N ASN A 668 21.58 -12.46 -18.18
CA ASN A 668 22.63 -12.40 -19.23
C ASN A 668 23.83 -13.28 -18.90
N THR A 669 23.95 -13.77 -17.68
CA THR A 669 25.04 -14.57 -17.18
C THR A 669 24.50 -15.78 -16.44
N VAL A 670 24.97 -16.97 -16.78
CA VAL A 670 24.59 -18.23 -16.12
C VAL A 670 25.77 -18.74 -15.31
N VAL A 671 25.50 -19.11 -14.06
CA VAL A 671 26.50 -19.68 -13.15
C VAL A 671 26.12 -21.11 -12.83
N LEU A 672 27.09 -22.02 -12.98
CA LEU A 672 26.98 -23.45 -12.70
C LEU A 672 28.05 -23.86 -11.71
N GLY A 673 27.76 -24.83 -10.86
CA GLY A 673 28.82 -25.55 -10.11
C GLY A 673 29.60 -26.50 -11.02
N PHE A 674 30.88 -26.70 -10.72
CA PHE A 674 31.70 -27.68 -11.45
C PHE A 674 31.20 -29.10 -11.18
N HIS A 675 31.24 -29.94 -12.22
CA HIS A 675 30.79 -31.33 -12.12
C HIS A 675 31.86 -32.22 -11.45
N GLU A 676 31.68 -32.50 -10.17
CA GLU A 676 32.56 -33.34 -9.38
C GLU A 676 31.93 -34.69 -9.05
N LYS A 677 32.75 -35.75 -9.05
CA LYS A 677 32.29 -37.12 -8.74
C LYS A 677 32.09 -37.31 -7.23
N SER A 678 32.79 -36.56 -6.38
CA SER A 678 32.71 -36.66 -4.93
C SER A 678 31.55 -35.84 -4.35
N PRO A 679 30.81 -36.34 -3.34
CA PRO A 679 29.82 -35.55 -2.66
C PRO A 679 30.49 -34.38 -1.93
N THR A 680 29.94 -33.19 -2.11
CA THR A 680 30.37 -32.01 -1.34
C THR A 680 29.86 -32.07 0.09
N GLU A 681 30.67 -31.66 1.05
CA GLU A 681 30.29 -31.57 2.46
C GLU A 681 29.02 -30.76 2.64
N ILE A 682 28.09 -31.20 3.51
CA ILE A 682 26.86 -30.53 3.82
C ILE A 682 27.17 -29.47 4.88
N THR A 683 27.28 -28.21 4.45
CA THR A 683 27.66 -27.08 5.32
C THR A 683 26.45 -26.32 5.86
N LEU A 684 25.20 -26.68 5.49
CA LEU A 684 24.01 -25.90 5.84
C LEU A 684 23.75 -25.85 7.34
N ALA A 685 23.90 -26.95 8.06
CA ALA A 685 23.59 -27.03 9.49
C ALA A 685 24.56 -26.20 10.36
N GLU A 686 25.81 -26.14 9.97
CA GLU A 686 26.91 -25.43 10.67
C GLU A 686 27.11 -24.00 10.12
N SER A 687 26.36 -23.60 9.14
CA SER A 687 26.57 -22.34 8.44
C SER A 687 26.20 -21.16 9.31
N CYS A 688 27.19 -20.35 9.67
CA CYS A 688 27.03 -19.04 10.29
C CYS A 688 26.38 -17.99 9.36
N LEU A 689 26.20 -18.34 8.07
CA LEU A 689 25.50 -17.50 7.10
C LEU A 689 23.99 -17.44 7.35
N LEU A 690 23.39 -18.45 8.00
CA LEU A 690 21.98 -18.47 8.35
C LEU A 690 21.73 -17.53 9.54
N LYS A 691 20.97 -16.45 9.31
CA LYS A 691 20.67 -15.41 10.30
C LYS A 691 19.31 -15.65 10.92
N ASP A 692 19.20 -15.47 12.23
CA ASP A 692 17.91 -15.59 12.90
C ASP A 692 16.96 -14.47 12.45
N LEU A 693 15.74 -14.86 12.09
CA LEU A 693 14.65 -13.98 11.70
C LEU A 693 13.53 -14.08 12.74
N ARG A 694 13.11 -12.95 13.30
CA ARG A 694 12.05 -12.91 14.32
C ARG A 694 10.66 -13.29 13.79
N PHE A 695 10.45 -13.26 12.48
CA PHE A 695 9.14 -13.43 11.85
C PHE A 695 9.22 -14.25 10.56
N SER A 696 9.83 -15.43 10.59
CA SER A 696 9.77 -16.37 9.47
C SER A 696 8.51 -17.24 9.58
N ARG A 697 7.93 -17.61 8.43
CA ARG A 697 6.77 -18.52 8.36
C ARG A 697 7.13 -19.97 8.66
N ILE A 698 8.37 -20.34 8.39
CA ILE A 698 8.92 -21.70 8.61
C ILE A 698 10.14 -21.57 9.49
N ASP A 699 10.24 -22.40 10.53
CA ASP A 699 11.36 -22.40 11.45
C ASP A 699 12.67 -22.76 10.76
N ARG A 700 13.79 -22.19 11.24
CA ARG A 700 15.13 -22.46 10.73
C ARG A 700 15.45 -23.95 10.73
N ALA A 701 15.11 -24.66 11.83
CA ALA A 701 15.33 -26.09 11.96
C ALA A 701 14.61 -26.88 10.87
N ALA A 702 13.35 -26.56 10.61
CA ALA A 702 12.57 -27.20 9.56
C ALA A 702 13.11 -26.95 8.15
N VAL A 703 13.65 -25.75 7.87
CA VAL A 703 14.31 -25.45 6.58
C VAL A 703 15.60 -26.26 6.44
N VAL A 704 16.40 -26.33 7.49
CA VAL A 704 17.64 -27.12 7.48
C VAL A 704 17.32 -28.60 7.31
N GLU A 705 16.35 -29.13 8.06
CA GLU A 705 15.91 -30.53 7.97
C GLU A 705 15.41 -30.87 6.57
N TYR A 706 14.57 -30.01 5.97
CA TYR A 706 14.02 -30.21 4.62
C TYR A 706 15.14 -30.35 3.57
N PHE A 707 16.13 -29.44 3.56
CA PHE A 707 17.22 -29.48 2.57
C PHE A 707 18.34 -30.47 2.91
N THR A 708 18.36 -31.05 4.09
CA THR A 708 19.27 -32.15 4.48
C THR A 708 18.61 -33.54 4.40
N ALA A 709 17.31 -33.60 4.18
CA ALA A 709 16.56 -34.85 4.02
C ALA A 709 17.02 -35.65 2.78
N SER A 710 16.63 -36.94 2.73
CA SER A 710 17.11 -37.91 1.75
C SER A 710 16.96 -37.51 0.29
N ASP A 711 15.92 -36.73 -0.05
CA ASP A 711 15.65 -36.25 -1.42
C ASP A 711 16.69 -35.27 -1.96
N TYR A 712 17.45 -34.62 -1.07
CA TYR A 712 18.54 -33.69 -1.37
C TYR A 712 19.92 -34.25 -0.99
N MET A 713 19.96 -35.41 -0.34
CA MET A 713 21.22 -36.10 0.00
C MET A 713 21.90 -36.70 -1.24
N PRO A 714 23.24 -36.88 -1.23
CA PRO A 714 23.90 -37.67 -2.22
C PRO A 714 23.39 -39.10 -2.13
N LEU A 715 22.70 -39.57 -3.17
CA LEU A 715 22.34 -40.95 -3.36
C LEU A 715 23.61 -41.83 -3.26
N GLU A 716 23.46 -42.96 -2.60
CA GLU A 716 24.56 -43.93 -2.52
C GLU A 716 25.18 -44.23 -3.91
N PRO A 717 26.48 -44.55 -3.96
CA PRO A 717 27.20 -44.66 -5.23
C PRO A 717 26.64 -45.67 -6.23
N ASN A 718 25.65 -46.45 -5.84
CA ASN A 718 25.07 -47.51 -6.69
C ASN A 718 23.91 -47.11 -7.60
N ASN A 719 23.30 -45.92 -7.42
CA ASN A 719 22.23 -45.45 -8.33
C ASN A 719 22.79 -44.48 -9.38
N SER A 720 23.47 -45.05 -10.38
CA SER A 720 24.05 -44.27 -11.51
C SER A 720 23.01 -43.63 -12.46
N ARG A 721 21.71 -43.95 -12.32
CA ARG A 721 20.64 -43.48 -13.26
C ARG A 721 20.14 -42.05 -13.01
N GLU A 722 20.41 -41.46 -11.87
CA GLU A 722 19.89 -40.12 -11.51
C GLU A 722 20.94 -39.02 -11.57
N ARG A 723 22.21 -39.34 -11.76
CA ARG A 723 23.30 -38.35 -11.88
C ARG A 723 23.34 -37.78 -13.29
N LEU A 724 23.62 -36.46 -13.37
CA LEU A 724 23.92 -35.81 -14.65
C LEU A 724 25.17 -36.43 -15.27
N ASN A 725 25.07 -36.90 -16.51
CA ASN A 725 26.21 -37.49 -17.23
C ASN A 725 27.22 -36.38 -17.65
N ASN A 726 28.51 -36.72 -17.77
CA ASN A 726 29.56 -35.83 -18.26
C ASN A 726 29.17 -35.17 -19.60
N GLU A 727 28.61 -35.93 -20.53
CA GLU A 727 28.16 -35.42 -21.81
C GLU A 727 27.02 -34.41 -21.67
N GLU A 728 25.98 -34.69 -20.82
CA GLU A 728 24.88 -33.76 -20.59
C GLU A 728 25.36 -32.46 -19.97
N TYR A 729 26.31 -32.52 -19.03
CA TYR A 729 26.89 -31.34 -18.43
C TYR A 729 27.61 -30.47 -19.47
N VAL A 730 28.47 -31.04 -20.35
CA VAL A 730 29.15 -30.27 -21.41
C VAL A 730 28.15 -29.73 -22.43
N ARG A 731 27.09 -30.50 -22.75
CA ARG A 731 25.99 -30.01 -23.60
C ARG A 731 25.28 -28.80 -22.98
N ILE A 732 25.08 -28.78 -21.64
CA ILE A 732 24.52 -27.61 -20.93
C ILE A 732 25.44 -26.39 -21.07
N LEU A 733 26.77 -26.57 -20.91
CA LEU A 733 27.75 -25.49 -21.13
C LEU A 733 27.65 -24.91 -22.56
N ASN A 734 27.58 -25.77 -23.56
CA ASN A 734 27.37 -25.36 -24.94
C ASN A 734 26.03 -24.66 -25.18
N ASP A 735 24.93 -25.15 -24.54
CA ASP A 735 23.62 -24.56 -24.66
C ASP A 735 23.59 -23.10 -24.10
N VAL A 736 24.33 -22.82 -23.02
CA VAL A 736 24.45 -21.44 -22.47
C VAL A 736 25.09 -20.51 -23.51
N ILE A 737 26.18 -20.95 -24.16
CA ILE A 737 26.90 -20.18 -25.19
C ILE A 737 26.01 -19.98 -26.43
N HIS A 738 25.33 -21.02 -26.89
CA HIS A 738 24.40 -20.96 -28.03
C HIS A 738 23.19 -20.02 -27.76
N LEU A 739 22.78 -19.88 -26.50
CA LEU A 739 21.73 -18.94 -26.11
C LEU A 739 22.24 -17.51 -25.90
N ASN A 740 23.46 -17.20 -26.33
CA ASN A 740 24.10 -15.87 -26.20
C ASN A 740 24.15 -15.37 -24.76
N LYS A 741 24.50 -16.26 -23.81
CA LYS A 741 24.67 -15.89 -22.41
C LYS A 741 26.11 -16.12 -21.96
N ASN A 742 26.61 -15.25 -21.10
CA ASN A 742 27.92 -15.43 -20.48
C ASN A 742 27.86 -16.64 -19.53
N LEU A 743 28.92 -17.43 -19.55
CA LEU A 743 29.03 -18.67 -18.78
C LEU A 743 30.04 -18.51 -17.64
N CYS A 744 29.66 -18.91 -16.44
CA CYS A 744 30.57 -19.01 -15.29
C CYS A 744 30.47 -20.39 -14.66
N VAL A 745 31.62 -21.01 -14.38
CA VAL A 745 31.70 -22.28 -13.66
C VAL A 745 32.42 -22.07 -12.33
N ALA A 746 31.76 -22.39 -11.23
CA ALA A 746 32.24 -22.16 -9.89
C ALA A 746 32.82 -23.45 -9.27
N ARG A 747 34.04 -23.41 -8.71
CA ARG A 747 34.69 -24.55 -8.05
C ARG A 747 35.25 -24.14 -6.69
N TYR A 748 35.21 -25.02 -5.68
CA TYR A 748 35.74 -24.85 -4.32
C TYR A 748 35.13 -23.70 -3.50
N PHE A 749 33.95 -23.21 -3.84
CA PHE A 749 33.30 -22.15 -3.08
C PHE A 749 32.83 -22.57 -1.69
N ASN A 750 32.75 -23.86 -1.39
CA ASN A 750 32.57 -24.37 -0.02
C ASN A 750 33.68 -23.90 0.94
N ARG A 751 34.88 -23.62 0.44
CA ARG A 751 36.04 -23.10 1.21
C ARG A 751 35.98 -21.57 1.40
N LEU A 752 35.04 -20.87 0.78
CA LEU A 752 34.91 -19.42 0.91
C LEU A 752 34.36 -19.07 2.31
N ASN A 753 35.21 -18.50 3.16
CA ASN A 753 34.82 -18.02 4.47
C ASN A 753 34.94 -16.48 4.52
N LYS A 754 33.79 -15.83 4.75
CA LYS A 754 33.68 -14.38 4.93
C LYS A 754 33.71 -13.96 6.39
N ASP A 755 33.49 -14.87 7.33
CA ASP A 755 33.31 -14.58 8.75
C ASP A 755 34.64 -14.48 9.55
N VAL A 756 35.77 -14.52 8.86
CA VAL A 756 37.04 -14.28 9.54
C VAL A 756 36.98 -12.88 10.16
N PRO A 757 37.00 -12.74 11.51
CA PRO A 757 37.00 -11.44 12.15
C PRO A 757 38.12 -10.62 11.54
N ARG A 758 37.90 -9.32 11.34
CA ARG A 758 38.96 -8.37 11.01
C ARG A 758 40.08 -8.63 11.96
N GLY A 759 41.02 -9.51 11.57
CA GLY A 759 42.12 -9.87 12.41
C GLY A 759 42.85 -8.61 12.82
N TRP A 760 43.31 -8.49 14.04
CA TRP A 760 44.02 -7.35 14.61
C TRP A 760 45.23 -6.90 13.76
N ASN A 761 45.65 -7.71 12.77
CA ASN A 761 46.75 -7.42 11.83
C ASN A 761 46.31 -6.80 10.48
N GLY A 762 45.05 -6.49 10.25
CA GLY A 762 44.67 -5.69 9.10
C GLY A 762 45.02 -6.26 7.70
N GLN A 763 45.36 -7.52 7.55
CA GLN A 763 45.72 -8.13 6.27
C GLN A 763 44.43 -8.25 5.40
N LYS A 764 44.43 -7.51 4.32
CA LYS A 764 43.40 -7.60 3.30
C LYS A 764 43.55 -8.86 2.48
N LYS A 765 42.43 -9.53 2.18
CA LYS A 765 42.40 -10.68 1.27
C LYS A 765 42.59 -10.22 -0.19
N PHE A 766 42.91 -11.14 -1.08
CA PHE A 766 43.14 -10.81 -2.48
C PHE A 766 42.04 -11.38 -3.38
N ILE A 767 41.64 -10.60 -4.40
CA ILE A 767 40.89 -11.05 -5.56
C ILE A 767 41.85 -11.12 -6.71
N ASP A 768 42.17 -12.33 -7.17
CA ASP A 768 43.16 -12.57 -8.20
C ASP A 768 42.50 -12.82 -9.56
N VAL A 769 42.99 -12.13 -10.57
CA VAL A 769 42.48 -12.21 -11.93
C VAL A 769 43.60 -12.63 -12.86
N TRP A 770 43.35 -13.72 -13.55
CA TRP A 770 44.26 -14.25 -14.56
C TRP A 770 43.62 -14.19 -15.95
N PRO A 771 43.71 -13.07 -16.66
CA PRO A 771 43.07 -12.90 -17.97
C PRO A 771 43.90 -13.55 -19.08
N VAL A 772 44.37 -14.75 -18.82
CA VAL A 772 45.23 -15.52 -19.75
C VAL A 772 44.37 -16.44 -20.60
N PHE A 773 44.59 -16.42 -21.88
CA PHE A 773 43.91 -17.32 -22.82
C PHE A 773 44.76 -18.59 -23.02
N ILE A 774 44.45 -19.64 -22.30
CA ILE A 774 45.27 -20.87 -22.19
C ILE A 774 45.42 -21.61 -23.50
N GLN A 775 44.39 -21.50 -24.39
CA GLN A 775 44.37 -22.16 -25.71
C GLN A 775 45.29 -21.47 -26.77
N LYS A 776 45.67 -20.21 -26.52
CA LYS A 776 46.53 -19.45 -27.42
C LYS A 776 47.44 -18.48 -26.67
N PRO A 777 48.54 -18.93 -26.12
CA PRO A 777 49.47 -18.12 -25.33
C PRO A 777 50.06 -16.91 -26.07
N SER A 778 50.18 -16.99 -27.37
CA SER A 778 50.71 -15.91 -28.21
C SER A 778 49.78 -14.66 -28.24
N GLU A 779 48.52 -14.78 -28.00
CA GLU A 779 47.57 -13.67 -27.93
C GLU A 779 47.65 -12.85 -26.62
N THR A 780 48.44 -13.23 -25.64
CA THR A 780 48.65 -12.50 -24.39
C THR A 780 49.33 -11.10 -24.61
N GLY A 781 49.68 -10.80 -25.82
CA GLY A 781 50.50 -9.66 -26.18
C GLY A 781 49.70 -8.36 -26.27
N LEU A 782 48.84 -7.81 -26.70
CA LEU A 782 48.24 -6.46 -26.76
C LEU A 782 46.72 -6.40 -27.04
N GLY A 783 46.15 -7.49 -27.51
CA GLY A 783 44.71 -7.59 -27.77
C GLY A 783 44.03 -8.49 -26.74
N TRP A 784 43.57 -7.91 -25.67
CA TRP A 784 42.70 -8.66 -24.74
C TRP A 784 41.41 -9.06 -25.45
N GLY A 785 41.17 -10.36 -25.56
CA GLY A 785 39.92 -10.85 -26.11
C GLY A 785 38.72 -10.45 -25.26
N ASN A 786 37.54 -10.53 -25.84
CA ASN A 786 36.28 -10.16 -25.15
C ASN A 786 36.11 -10.87 -23.81
N SER A 787 36.48 -12.15 -23.72
CA SER A 787 36.37 -12.93 -22.49
C SER A 787 37.27 -12.41 -21.37
N SER A 788 38.52 -12.00 -21.71
CA SER A 788 39.47 -11.45 -20.73
C SER A 788 39.02 -10.08 -20.20
N LEU A 789 38.47 -9.23 -21.05
CA LEU A 789 37.92 -7.94 -20.64
C LEU A 789 36.64 -8.13 -19.77
N PHE A 790 35.83 -9.07 -20.16
CA PHE A 790 34.64 -9.43 -19.35
C PHE A 790 35.03 -9.95 -17.95
N LEU A 791 36.04 -10.84 -17.89
CA LEU A 791 36.59 -11.37 -16.65
C LEU A 791 37.09 -10.24 -15.73
N LEU A 792 37.83 -9.29 -16.27
CA LEU A 792 38.33 -8.14 -15.52
C LEU A 792 37.18 -7.25 -14.99
N GLN A 793 36.17 -7.04 -15.80
CA GLN A 793 34.99 -6.27 -15.36
C GLN A 793 34.19 -6.99 -14.25
N MET A 794 34.03 -8.30 -14.32
CA MET A 794 33.40 -9.10 -13.25
C MET A 794 34.18 -8.96 -11.95
N ALA A 795 35.50 -9.01 -11.98
CA ALA A 795 36.34 -8.80 -10.80
C ALA A 795 36.22 -7.35 -10.27
N CYS A 796 36.16 -6.38 -11.14
CA CYS A 796 35.93 -4.98 -10.78
C CYS A 796 34.57 -4.79 -10.10
N ILE A 797 33.51 -5.37 -10.63
CA ILE A 797 32.18 -5.30 -10.03
C ILE A 797 32.16 -5.95 -8.64
N LEU A 798 32.82 -7.10 -8.49
CA LEU A 798 32.95 -7.75 -7.19
C LEU A 798 33.67 -6.85 -6.18
N SER A 799 34.75 -6.20 -6.56
CA SER A 799 35.51 -5.27 -5.72
C SER A 799 34.73 -4.02 -5.29
N MET A 800 33.65 -3.68 -6.02
CA MET A 800 32.77 -2.56 -5.68
C MET A 800 31.72 -2.92 -4.61
N SER A 801 31.51 -4.20 -4.29
CA SER A 801 30.54 -4.58 -3.25
C SER A 801 31.04 -4.21 -1.86
N THR A 802 30.13 -3.95 -0.93
CA THR A 802 30.46 -3.32 0.36
C THR A 802 31.50 -4.10 1.18
N TRP A 803 31.35 -5.41 1.27
CA TRP A 803 32.30 -6.26 2.01
C TRP A 803 33.65 -6.36 1.31
N TRP A 804 33.65 -6.64 0.00
CA TRP A 804 34.87 -6.81 -0.78
C TRP A 804 35.68 -5.52 -0.90
N ARG A 805 35.03 -4.37 -1.01
CA ARG A 805 35.70 -3.06 -1.06
C ARG A 805 36.51 -2.75 0.19
N SER A 806 36.03 -3.15 1.35
CA SER A 806 36.70 -2.90 2.63
C SER A 806 37.75 -3.96 2.97
N SER A 807 37.54 -5.20 2.54
CA SER A 807 38.26 -6.38 2.99
C SER A 807 39.23 -6.96 1.96
N SER A 808 39.20 -6.50 0.69
CA SER A 808 40.04 -7.09 -0.34
C SER A 808 40.82 -6.07 -1.19
N ILE A 809 41.84 -6.58 -1.88
CA ILE A 809 42.62 -5.86 -2.90
C ILE A 809 42.56 -6.68 -4.19
N LEU A 810 42.24 -6.00 -5.29
CA LEU A 810 42.25 -6.61 -6.64
C LEU A 810 43.69 -6.70 -7.18
N ARG A 811 44.11 -7.92 -7.56
CA ARG A 811 45.39 -8.16 -8.23
C ARG A 811 45.13 -8.70 -9.65
N VAL A 812 45.79 -8.14 -10.61
CA VAL A 812 45.69 -8.57 -12.04
C VAL A 812 47.07 -9.10 -12.50
N PHE A 813 47.10 -10.34 -12.93
CA PHE A 813 48.29 -11.03 -13.35
C PHE A 813 48.38 -11.04 -14.88
N ILE A 814 49.55 -10.67 -15.41
CA ILE A 814 49.89 -10.84 -16.85
C ILE A 814 51.09 -11.78 -16.95
N CYS A 815 50.99 -12.75 -17.82
CA CYS A 815 52.11 -13.66 -18.17
C CYS A 815 52.93 -13.09 -19.33
N VAL A 816 54.23 -13.23 -19.24
CA VAL A 816 55.19 -12.69 -20.24
C VAL A 816 56.26 -13.75 -20.55
N ASN A 817 56.55 -13.94 -21.83
CA ASN A 817 57.54 -14.90 -22.32
C ASN A 817 58.99 -14.44 -22.18
N SER A 818 59.28 -13.13 -21.99
CA SER A 818 60.62 -12.61 -21.84
C SER A 818 60.72 -11.65 -20.66
N LEU A 819 61.77 -11.79 -19.87
CA LEU A 819 62.11 -10.89 -18.78
C LEU A 819 62.31 -9.45 -19.22
N GLN A 820 62.79 -9.24 -20.47
CA GLN A 820 63.03 -7.91 -21.04
C GLN A 820 61.72 -7.14 -21.27
N ASP A 821 60.62 -7.82 -21.52
CA ASP A 821 59.34 -7.21 -21.79
C ASP A 821 58.51 -6.92 -20.50
N MET A 822 58.95 -7.38 -19.33
CA MET A 822 58.20 -7.21 -18.08
C MET A 822 57.84 -5.77 -17.78
N GLN A 823 58.79 -4.86 -17.81
CA GLN A 823 58.58 -3.44 -17.49
C GLN A 823 57.65 -2.74 -18.51
N ARG A 824 57.77 -3.11 -19.78
CA ARG A 824 56.94 -2.57 -20.85
C ARG A 824 55.50 -3.02 -20.68
N ARG A 825 55.26 -4.28 -20.42
CA ARG A 825 53.93 -4.86 -20.21
C ARG A 825 53.27 -4.38 -18.94
N GLU A 826 54.02 -4.19 -17.87
CA GLU A 826 53.51 -3.62 -16.64
C GLU A 826 53.00 -2.19 -16.83
N ARG A 827 53.77 -1.35 -17.57
CA ARG A 827 53.35 0.01 -17.90
C ARG A 827 52.07 0.03 -18.75
N GLN A 828 51.99 -0.85 -19.75
CA GLN A 828 50.82 -0.98 -20.61
C GLN A 828 49.58 -1.42 -19.80
N LEU A 829 49.74 -2.41 -18.88
CA LEU A 829 48.67 -2.84 -18.01
C LEU A 829 48.20 -1.68 -17.07
N LYS A 830 49.15 -1.00 -16.44
CA LYS A 830 48.83 0.16 -15.60
C LYS A 830 48.07 1.26 -16.34
N GLN A 831 48.50 1.58 -17.57
CA GLN A 831 47.79 2.55 -18.43
C GLN A 831 46.38 2.09 -18.74
N MET A 832 46.21 0.82 -19.13
CA MET A 832 44.89 0.25 -19.43
C MET A 832 43.96 0.28 -18.19
N LEU A 833 44.45 -0.15 -17.02
CA LEU A 833 43.69 -0.13 -15.77
C LEU A 833 43.29 1.32 -15.41
N THR A 834 44.18 2.28 -15.64
CA THR A 834 43.88 3.71 -15.44
C THR A 834 42.78 4.22 -16.36
N HIS A 835 42.87 3.87 -17.67
CA HIS A 835 41.86 4.22 -18.67
C HIS A 835 40.50 3.59 -18.35
N LEU A 836 40.47 2.34 -17.86
CA LEU A 836 39.28 1.64 -17.43
C LEU A 836 38.80 2.07 -16.02
N ARG A 837 39.53 2.95 -15.33
CA ARG A 837 39.27 3.39 -13.95
C ARG A 837 39.17 2.25 -12.93
N ILE A 838 39.96 1.20 -13.14
CA ILE A 838 40.00 0.03 -12.25
C ILE A 838 41.19 0.20 -11.30
N ASN A 839 40.91 0.25 -10.00
CA ASN A 839 41.96 0.30 -8.98
C ASN A 839 42.39 -1.14 -8.64
N ALA A 840 43.45 -1.58 -9.31
CA ALA A 840 44.01 -2.92 -9.13
C ALA A 840 45.56 -2.87 -9.10
N LYS A 841 46.15 -3.81 -8.35
CA LYS A 841 47.59 -4.02 -8.34
C LYS A 841 47.98 -4.85 -9.56
N SER A 842 48.82 -4.31 -10.40
CA SER A 842 49.37 -5.02 -11.57
C SER A 842 50.55 -5.90 -11.16
N LEU A 843 50.54 -7.15 -11.57
CA LEU A 843 51.60 -8.13 -11.37
C LEU A 843 51.95 -8.80 -12.68
N VAL A 844 53.25 -8.86 -12.99
CA VAL A 844 53.73 -9.51 -14.20
C VAL A 844 54.55 -10.75 -13.79
N THR A 845 54.21 -11.87 -14.39
CA THR A 845 54.77 -13.17 -14.05
C THR A 845 55.41 -13.81 -15.27
N PRO A 846 56.69 -14.22 -15.21
CA PRO A 846 57.29 -14.96 -16.30
C PRO A 846 56.69 -16.37 -16.38
N TRP A 847 56.40 -16.83 -17.58
CA TRP A 847 55.81 -18.14 -17.80
C TRP A 847 56.47 -18.97 -18.89
N ASP A 848 57.73 -18.61 -19.29
CA ASP A 848 58.53 -19.35 -20.29
C ASP A 848 58.61 -20.84 -20.01
N HIS A 849 58.78 -21.19 -18.70
CA HIS A 849 58.82 -22.57 -18.22
C HIS A 849 57.48 -23.30 -18.34
N VAL A 850 56.36 -22.59 -18.51
CA VAL A 850 55.02 -23.16 -18.78
C VAL A 850 54.80 -23.35 -20.26
N VAL A 851 55.15 -22.35 -21.06
CA VAL A 851 54.91 -22.34 -22.50
C VAL A 851 55.82 -23.36 -23.23
N CYS A 852 57.04 -23.63 -22.73
CA CYS A 852 57.92 -24.65 -23.31
C CYS A 852 57.30 -26.04 -23.42
N HIS A 853 56.29 -26.35 -22.58
CA HIS A 853 55.55 -27.64 -22.64
C HIS A 853 54.51 -27.68 -23.78
N LEU A 854 54.26 -26.56 -24.50
CA LEU A 854 53.27 -26.50 -25.55
C LEU A 854 53.87 -26.83 -26.95
N GLY A 855 55.22 -26.84 -27.09
CA GLY A 855 55.91 -26.94 -28.36
C GLY A 855 55.86 -25.63 -29.14
N ASP A 856 56.29 -25.63 -30.40
CA ASP A 856 56.37 -24.44 -31.27
C ASP A 856 55.01 -23.74 -31.40
N ASP A 857 54.86 -22.56 -30.78
CA ASP A 857 53.67 -21.74 -30.83
C ASP A 857 53.75 -20.78 -32.02
N ASN A 858 53.27 -21.22 -33.21
CA ASN A 858 53.21 -20.39 -34.39
C ASN A 858 52.05 -19.34 -34.19
N PRO A 859 52.32 -18.01 -34.18
CA PRO A 859 51.28 -17.00 -33.99
C PRO A 859 50.18 -17.04 -35.05
N SER A 860 50.44 -17.67 -36.21
CA SER A 860 49.46 -17.87 -37.30
C SER A 860 48.64 -19.16 -37.17
N ALA A 861 48.93 -20.01 -36.21
CA ALA A 861 48.21 -21.27 -36.03
C ALA A 861 46.72 -21.03 -35.58
N PRO A 862 45.79 -21.88 -36.04
CA PRO A 862 44.42 -21.82 -35.55
C PRO A 862 44.36 -22.09 -34.04
N LEU A 863 43.25 -21.64 -33.41
CA LEU A 863 43.01 -21.86 -31.99
C LEU A 863 43.06 -23.37 -31.69
N ARG A 864 43.91 -23.80 -30.74
CA ARG A 864 43.94 -25.21 -30.30
C ARG A 864 42.61 -25.56 -29.62
N GLU A 865 42.10 -26.72 -29.87
CA GLU A 865 40.98 -27.20 -29.12
C GLU A 865 41.37 -27.42 -27.63
N SER A 866 40.43 -27.25 -26.73
CA SER A 866 40.71 -27.38 -25.29
C SER A 866 41.18 -28.79 -24.90
N ILE A 867 40.87 -29.75 -25.72
CA ILE A 867 41.17 -31.18 -25.54
C ILE A 867 42.64 -31.47 -25.91
N ASP A 868 43.24 -30.71 -26.83
CA ASP A 868 44.60 -30.90 -27.33
C ASP A 868 45.68 -30.28 -26.45
N LEU A 869 45.33 -29.79 -25.27
CA LEU A 869 46.28 -29.18 -24.34
C LEU A 869 47.08 -30.26 -23.60
N PRO A 870 48.42 -30.22 -23.66
CA PRO A 870 49.26 -31.23 -22.98
C PRO A 870 49.11 -31.17 -21.48
N LEU A 871 49.05 -32.33 -20.82
CA LEU A 871 48.94 -32.41 -19.38
C LEU A 871 50.09 -31.72 -18.63
N PRO A 872 51.37 -31.82 -19.06
CA PRO A 872 52.47 -31.09 -18.44
C PRO A 872 52.27 -29.55 -18.46
N TYR A 873 51.70 -29.02 -19.55
CA TYR A 873 51.37 -27.61 -19.67
C TYR A 873 50.32 -27.19 -18.65
N LEU A 874 49.25 -27.97 -18.52
CA LEU A 874 48.15 -27.70 -17.57
C LEU A 874 48.67 -27.76 -16.13
N THR A 875 49.48 -28.72 -15.80
CA THR A 875 50.08 -28.88 -14.44
C THR A 875 51.02 -27.72 -14.11
N ALA A 876 51.91 -27.33 -15.06
CA ALA A 876 52.80 -26.20 -14.89
C ALA A 876 52.05 -24.87 -14.74
N MET A 877 50.91 -24.70 -15.48
CA MET A 877 50.07 -23.53 -15.35
C MET A 877 49.31 -23.50 -14.01
N ASN A 878 48.81 -24.64 -13.54
CA ASN A 878 48.20 -24.76 -12.22
C ASN A 878 49.18 -24.39 -11.14
N ASP A 879 50.42 -24.92 -11.17
CA ASP A 879 51.49 -24.64 -10.21
C ASP A 879 51.85 -23.15 -10.20
N LEU A 880 51.92 -22.50 -11.37
CA LEU A 880 52.16 -21.08 -11.47
C LEU A 880 51.08 -20.26 -10.79
N ILE A 881 49.82 -20.59 -11.04
CA ILE A 881 48.66 -19.93 -10.39
C ILE A 881 48.69 -20.19 -8.90
N LYS A 882 48.93 -21.40 -8.46
CA LYS A 882 48.94 -21.84 -7.04
C LYS A 882 50.02 -21.13 -6.22
N ARG A 883 51.23 -20.96 -6.80
CA ARG A 883 52.34 -20.21 -6.18
C ARG A 883 52.01 -18.74 -5.96
N ASN A 884 51.31 -18.09 -6.89
CA ASN A 884 51.03 -16.65 -6.85
C ASN A 884 49.71 -16.31 -6.17
N SER A 885 48.74 -17.21 -6.20
CA SER A 885 47.35 -16.96 -5.76
C SER A 885 46.90 -17.88 -4.59
N GLY A 886 47.82 -18.59 -3.91
CA GLY A 886 47.46 -19.49 -2.81
C GLY A 886 46.80 -18.78 -1.64
N ASP A 887 47.04 -17.48 -1.44
CA ASP A 887 46.49 -16.61 -0.37
C ASP A 887 45.24 -15.82 -0.84
N ALA A 888 44.75 -16.06 -2.06
CA ALA A 888 43.60 -15.36 -2.59
C ALA A 888 42.30 -15.84 -1.96
N ALA A 889 41.37 -14.93 -1.73
CA ALA A 889 40.03 -15.27 -1.33
C ALA A 889 39.22 -15.87 -2.47
N VAL A 890 39.42 -15.35 -3.67
CA VAL A 890 38.79 -15.82 -4.91
C VAL A 890 39.75 -15.62 -6.08
N CYS A 891 39.82 -16.64 -6.92
CA CYS A 891 40.58 -16.61 -8.19
C CYS A 891 39.62 -16.61 -9.39
N LEU A 892 39.81 -15.70 -10.32
CA LEU A 892 39.04 -15.61 -11.57
C LEU A 892 39.96 -16.00 -12.76
N LEU A 893 39.50 -16.98 -13.53
CA LEU A 893 40.24 -17.54 -14.68
C LEU A 893 39.34 -17.54 -15.91
N ASN A 894 39.91 -17.49 -17.10
CA ASN A 894 39.20 -17.77 -18.33
C ASN A 894 38.84 -19.27 -18.43
N LEU A 895 37.58 -19.54 -18.76
CA LEU A 895 37.11 -20.90 -19.03
C LEU A 895 37.55 -21.30 -20.42
N PRO A 896 38.27 -22.43 -20.59
CA PRO A 896 38.54 -22.99 -21.91
C PRO A 896 37.23 -23.27 -22.67
N THR A 897 37.23 -23.02 -23.97
CA THR A 897 36.04 -23.21 -24.79
C THR A 897 35.58 -24.67 -24.77
N PRO A 898 34.31 -24.99 -24.47
CA PRO A 898 33.83 -26.36 -24.51
C PRO A 898 33.94 -26.95 -25.92
N PRO A 899 34.26 -28.26 -26.07
CA PRO A 899 34.37 -28.91 -27.37
C PRO A 899 32.98 -29.00 -28.04
N LYS A 900 33.01 -28.93 -29.38
CA LYS A 900 31.77 -29.14 -30.16
C LYS A 900 31.38 -30.63 -30.21
N ASP A 901 32.38 -31.52 -30.24
CA ASP A 901 32.17 -32.95 -30.18
C ASP A 901 31.97 -33.41 -28.72
N VAL A 902 30.83 -33.92 -28.45
CA VAL A 902 30.40 -34.31 -27.09
C VAL A 902 31.08 -35.61 -26.63
N SER A 903 31.62 -36.42 -27.55
CA SER A 903 32.37 -37.64 -27.21
C SER A 903 33.60 -37.35 -26.36
N CYS A 904 34.18 -36.19 -26.48
CA CYS A 904 35.36 -35.71 -25.74
C CYS A 904 35.04 -35.02 -24.40
N SER A 905 33.83 -35.17 -23.90
CA SER A 905 33.37 -34.46 -22.69
C SER A 905 34.16 -34.81 -21.42
N GLU A 906 34.58 -36.03 -21.29
CA GLU A 906 35.37 -36.48 -20.13
C GLU A 906 36.79 -35.87 -20.14
N GLN A 907 37.42 -35.87 -21.30
CA GLN A 907 38.74 -35.24 -21.48
C GLN A 907 38.70 -33.75 -21.18
N TYR A 908 37.63 -33.05 -21.65
CA TYR A 908 37.43 -31.62 -21.36
C TYR A 908 37.28 -31.36 -19.84
N LEU A 909 36.50 -32.18 -19.15
CA LEU A 909 36.36 -32.00 -17.72
C LEU A 909 37.66 -32.33 -16.96
N GLU A 910 38.47 -33.24 -17.45
CA GLU A 910 39.82 -33.51 -16.92
C GLU A 910 40.77 -32.31 -17.10
N VAL A 911 40.76 -31.69 -18.29
CA VAL A 911 41.51 -30.43 -18.51
C VAL A 911 41.16 -29.36 -17.46
N ILE A 912 39.86 -29.11 -17.23
CA ILE A 912 39.44 -28.14 -16.19
C ILE A 912 39.83 -28.61 -14.80
N ARG A 913 39.77 -29.91 -14.53
CA ARG A 913 40.15 -30.49 -13.23
C ARG A 913 41.61 -30.25 -12.94
N HIS A 914 42.48 -30.55 -13.88
CA HIS A 914 43.91 -30.35 -13.72
C HIS A 914 44.31 -28.88 -13.62
N LEU A 915 43.68 -28.03 -14.44
CA LEU A 915 43.95 -26.62 -14.41
C LEU A 915 43.59 -25.96 -13.04
N THR A 916 42.56 -26.46 -12.37
CA THR A 916 42.05 -25.83 -11.15
C THR A 916 42.29 -26.64 -9.89
N ASP A 917 43.11 -27.67 -9.94
CA ASP A 917 43.33 -28.56 -8.81
C ASP A 917 44.03 -27.85 -7.65
N GLY A 918 43.39 -27.95 -6.44
CA GLY A 918 43.95 -27.38 -5.22
C GLY A 918 44.06 -25.86 -5.17
N LEU A 919 43.42 -25.13 -6.10
CA LEU A 919 43.31 -23.67 -6.08
C LEU A 919 42.36 -23.19 -4.97
N PRO A 920 42.43 -21.92 -4.54
CA PRO A 920 41.39 -21.27 -3.75
C PRO A 920 40.03 -21.23 -4.48
N PRO A 921 38.95 -20.77 -3.86
CA PRO A 921 37.65 -20.60 -4.54
C PRO A 921 37.81 -19.97 -5.92
N THR A 922 37.50 -20.74 -6.98
CA THR A 922 37.80 -20.37 -8.36
C THR A 922 36.54 -20.22 -9.18
N LEU A 923 36.44 -19.08 -9.89
CA LEU A 923 35.39 -18.82 -10.87
C LEU A 923 35.98 -18.82 -12.28
N LEU A 924 35.65 -19.82 -13.07
CA LEU A 924 35.98 -19.89 -14.49
C LEU A 924 34.95 -19.14 -15.30
N VAL A 925 35.35 -18.21 -16.13
CA VAL A 925 34.48 -17.27 -16.84
C VAL A 925 34.68 -17.33 -18.35
N HIS A 926 33.58 -17.46 -19.09
CA HIS A 926 33.58 -17.30 -20.55
C HIS A 926 32.62 -16.15 -20.90
N GLY A 927 33.15 -15.00 -21.30
CA GLY A 927 32.39 -13.83 -21.70
C GLY A 927 32.26 -13.72 -23.22
N LEU A 928 31.06 -13.44 -23.69
CA LEU A 928 30.76 -13.30 -25.13
C LEU A 928 31.16 -11.92 -25.69
N SER A 929 31.03 -10.89 -24.86
CA SER A 929 31.29 -9.50 -25.25
C SER A 929 32.05 -8.75 -24.16
N SER A 930 32.86 -7.78 -24.59
CA SER A 930 33.46 -6.84 -23.65
C SER A 930 32.40 -5.89 -23.09
N VAL A 931 32.38 -5.71 -21.79
CA VAL A 931 31.43 -4.84 -21.08
C VAL A 931 32.18 -3.82 -20.22
N ILE A 932 31.55 -2.67 -19.97
CA ILE A 932 32.08 -1.63 -19.10
C ILE A 932 31.06 -1.36 -17.99
N SER A 933 31.54 -1.34 -16.76
CA SER A 933 30.70 -1.04 -15.61
C SER A 933 31.33 0.07 -14.76
N THR A 934 30.55 1.10 -14.45
CA THR A 934 30.96 2.18 -13.56
C THR A 934 30.15 2.14 -12.26
N ALA A 935 30.73 2.61 -11.17
CA ALA A 935 29.99 2.82 -9.93
C ALA A 935 28.94 3.93 -10.15
N LEU A 936 27.70 3.65 -9.75
CA LEU A 936 26.63 4.63 -9.61
C LEU A 936 26.69 5.22 -8.23
#